data_8ffdc985a6866a6de2ca7e19d9882b11
#
_entry.id   8ffdc985a6866a6de2ca7e19d9882b11
#
_cell.length_a   1.000
_cell.length_b   1.000
_cell.length_c   1.000
_cell.angle_alpha   90.00
_cell.angle_beta   90.00
_cell.angle_gamma   90.00
#
_symmetry.space_group_name_H-M   'P 1'
#
loop_
_entity.id
_entity.type
_entity.pdbx_description
1 polymer ?
#
loop_
_entity_poly.entity_id
_entity_poly.type
_entity_poly.pdbx_seq_one_letter_code
_entity_poly.pdbx_strand_id
1 'polypeptide(L)'
;MKSNHLLLVATLAVAGCKVSEPKQKPNPVIVSVGNTPVFSSEFEYVYKKNTLSADSSSEQNLRDYLNLYTNFKLKVMEAETLGLDTLESFKQELEGYKKQLAQPYLTEKSVTESLVKEAYARMQEEVNASHILLTLPPDADPADTLKAYNQLMDLRKRALAGEDFSELAKANSQEPNANNSAGNLGYFTALQMVYPFEDAAYKTPKGGLSMPVRTRFGYHILKVNDRRPSQGKVKAAHIMVRINPDAPQDDAEAAKNKINEIYERLRKGGNWNELCKEFSDDNGSKNKGGELPVFGTGSMIPSFEEAAFALQKPGDISKPVLTPYGWHIIQLLEKKGLEPFEELEPTLRQKVSKDSRSDLNRTALIQRLKRENNFVENASVLSEALTKADTSLSNGSWKYNNTDKLISKALFTINKTPYTVKNFFDYVRETQQNKGKISPFFYMQTLYKEYTDKTIVAYEEAHLEDKYPDYKALVKEYRDGILLFQMMDTKVWTKAITDTVGARTFFEANKDKYQWGQRATAVIYNAANQGVLNEAKELLSQSMYPVKEPKIAELNFDKGKSALSEADKQSLKSLLRAMTRDEDLIVEVAGHADPREKDELSGLRAKATTDYLTDNGVSITRIVRKDFGRFKPVSRTDQRKNSRVVFQLFSKSKKAIENQLNAKAPLSLQITEGTFQKGDNPYLDEVPWTTGAHTLQKNNRVIYVNIASVEQPRPKTFEEARGLVVADYQNFLEKQWVDELKKQNPVVINEEEVRKMLGAK
;
A
#
# COMPACT_ATOMS: atom_id res chain seq x y z
N MET A 1 10.03 83.44 -41.62
CA MET A 1 11.47 83.44 -41.37
C MET A 1 11.96 82.04 -41.16
N LYS A 2 12.91 81.59 -41.91
CA LYS A 2 13.39 80.25 -42.12
C LYS A 2 14.05 79.66 -40.85
N SER A 3 13.73 78.42 -40.46
CA SER A 3 14.50 77.67 -39.49
C SER A 3 14.93 76.34 -40.13
N ASN A 4 16.24 76.18 -40.25
CA ASN A 4 16.87 74.94 -40.79
C ASN A 4 16.88 73.82 -39.83
N HIS A 5 16.42 72.69 -40.24
CA HIS A 5 16.62 71.42 -39.52
C HIS A 5 17.84 70.69 -40.05
N LEU A 6 18.88 70.61 -39.19
CA LEU A 6 20.09 69.80 -39.42
C LEU A 6 19.76 68.36 -39.05
N LEU A 7 19.74 67.40 -40.01
CA LEU A 7 19.67 65.99 -39.80
C LEU A 7 21.09 65.46 -39.40
N LEU A 8 21.22 65.00 -38.16
CA LEU A 8 22.44 64.31 -37.71
C LEU A 8 22.20 62.79 -37.94
N VAL A 9 22.87 62.24 -38.95
CA VAL A 9 22.89 60.77 -39.17
C VAL A 9 23.96 60.19 -38.23
N ALA A 10 23.52 59.52 -37.17
CA ALA A 10 24.39 58.75 -36.31
C ALA A 10 24.53 57.33 -36.87
N THR A 11 25.66 57.04 -37.48
CA THR A 11 26.09 55.67 -37.84
C THR A 11 26.39 54.89 -36.59
N LEU A 12 25.45 54.01 -36.18
CA LEU A 12 25.71 52.98 -35.15
C LEU A 12 26.61 51.91 -35.77
N ALA A 13 27.88 51.89 -35.37
CA ALA A 13 28.76 50.75 -35.60
C ALA A 13 28.29 49.59 -34.70
N VAL A 14 27.66 48.57 -35.27
CA VAL A 14 27.36 47.32 -34.62
C VAL A 14 28.68 46.57 -34.41
N ALA A 15 29.30 46.76 -33.23
CA ALA A 15 30.33 45.87 -32.75
C ALA A 15 29.71 44.51 -32.48
N GLY A 16 29.90 43.58 -33.39
CA GLY A 16 29.52 42.19 -33.20
C GLY A 16 30.28 41.58 -32.03
N CYS A 17 29.69 41.57 -30.85
CA CYS A 17 30.12 40.65 -29.80
C CYS A 17 29.88 39.24 -30.32
N LYS A 18 30.92 38.56 -30.77
CA LYS A 18 30.96 37.12 -30.86
C LYS A 18 30.75 36.60 -29.44
N VAL A 19 29.52 36.15 -29.14
CA VAL A 19 29.26 35.28 -28.00
C VAL A 19 30.10 34.03 -28.27
N SER A 20 31.25 33.94 -27.60
CA SER A 20 32.03 32.71 -27.59
C SER A 20 31.17 31.66 -26.94
N GLU A 21 30.77 30.62 -27.71
CA GLU A 21 30.24 29.43 -27.16
C GLU A 21 31.12 28.98 -25.96
N PRO A 22 30.54 28.62 -24.81
CA PRO A 22 31.35 28.15 -23.70
C PRO A 22 32.11 26.92 -24.20
N LYS A 23 33.46 27.03 -24.25
CA LYS A 23 34.33 25.90 -24.56
C LYS A 23 33.95 24.79 -23.62
N GLN A 24 33.32 23.73 -24.16
CA GLN A 24 33.08 22.47 -23.40
C GLN A 24 34.43 22.10 -22.76
N LYS A 25 34.46 21.98 -21.44
CA LYS A 25 35.64 21.48 -20.74
C LYS A 25 35.96 20.11 -21.36
N PRO A 26 37.25 19.84 -21.69
CA PRO A 26 37.61 18.54 -22.20
C PRO A 26 37.10 17.46 -21.20
N ASN A 27 36.38 16.48 -21.72
CA ASN A 27 35.90 15.34 -20.95
C ASN A 27 36.90 14.19 -21.14
N PRO A 28 37.97 14.09 -20.32
CA PRO A 28 39.02 13.11 -20.53
C PRO A 28 38.54 11.70 -20.23
N VAL A 29 39.24 10.73 -20.81
CA VAL A 29 39.00 9.30 -20.54
C VAL A 29 39.73 8.92 -19.26
N ILE A 30 39.01 8.40 -18.26
CA ILE A 30 39.60 7.92 -17.01
C ILE A 30 40.05 6.46 -17.10
N VAL A 31 39.30 5.64 -17.85
CA VAL A 31 39.63 4.24 -18.10
C VAL A 31 39.11 3.81 -19.49
N SER A 32 39.87 2.99 -20.18
CA SER A 32 39.43 2.33 -21.40
C SER A 32 39.21 0.83 -21.09
N VAL A 33 38.07 0.30 -21.48
CA VAL A 33 37.73 -1.11 -21.36
C VAL A 33 37.67 -1.70 -22.77
N GLY A 34 38.69 -2.44 -23.16
CA GLY A 34 38.91 -2.77 -24.58
C GLY A 34 39.02 -1.48 -25.41
N ASN A 35 38.15 -1.35 -26.41
CA ASN A 35 38.09 -0.16 -27.26
C ASN A 35 37.08 0.89 -26.78
N THR A 36 36.37 0.65 -25.68
CA THR A 36 35.33 1.56 -25.16
C THR A 36 35.89 2.52 -24.12
N PRO A 37 35.90 3.84 -24.39
CA PRO A 37 36.36 4.82 -23.42
C PRO A 37 35.27 5.08 -22.37
N VAL A 38 35.67 5.17 -21.11
CA VAL A 38 34.86 5.69 -20.00
C VAL A 38 35.39 7.08 -19.67
N PHE A 39 34.52 8.07 -19.76
CA PHE A 39 34.87 9.45 -19.49
C PHE A 39 34.84 9.81 -18.01
N SER A 40 35.73 10.71 -17.59
CA SER A 40 35.80 11.17 -16.19
C SER A 40 34.49 11.70 -15.65
N SER A 41 33.71 12.42 -16.45
CA SER A 41 32.39 12.93 -16.04
C SER A 41 31.37 11.84 -15.74
N GLU A 42 31.35 10.74 -16.54
CA GLU A 42 30.47 9.60 -16.32
C GLU A 42 30.82 8.88 -15.02
N PHE A 43 32.12 8.63 -14.82
CA PHE A 43 32.60 7.97 -13.61
C PHE A 43 32.37 8.84 -12.36
N GLU A 44 32.68 10.13 -12.45
CA GLU A 44 32.50 11.09 -11.35
C GLU A 44 31.04 11.20 -10.90
N TYR A 45 30.12 11.22 -11.85
CA TYR A 45 28.67 11.22 -11.55
C TYR A 45 28.26 10.03 -10.69
N VAL A 46 28.66 8.83 -11.11
CA VAL A 46 28.29 7.59 -10.40
C VAL A 46 29.03 7.48 -9.07
N TYR A 47 30.31 7.87 -9.03
CA TYR A 47 31.13 7.88 -7.82
C TYR A 47 30.55 8.80 -6.75
N LYS A 48 30.23 10.05 -7.08
CA LYS A 48 29.63 11.01 -6.15
C LYS A 48 28.25 10.57 -5.64
N LYS A 49 27.46 9.97 -6.50
CA LYS A 49 26.13 9.47 -6.13
C LYS A 49 26.17 8.35 -5.09
N ASN A 50 27.18 7.47 -5.19
CA ASN A 50 27.27 6.26 -4.38
C ASN A 50 28.20 6.40 -3.15
N THR A 51 28.94 7.50 -3.02
CA THR A 51 29.85 7.76 -1.91
C THR A 51 29.39 8.97 -1.08
N LEU A 52 28.43 8.74 -0.17
CA LEU A 52 27.83 9.79 0.67
C LEU A 52 28.60 10.09 1.97
N SER A 53 29.69 9.37 2.28
CA SER A 53 30.43 9.55 3.54
C SER A 53 31.72 10.37 3.35
N ALA A 54 32.08 11.14 4.39
CA ALA A 54 33.29 11.95 4.44
C ALA A 54 34.61 11.16 4.26
N ASP A 55 34.59 9.84 4.47
CA ASP A 55 35.72 8.93 4.28
C ASP A 55 35.95 8.51 2.82
N SER A 56 35.14 8.99 1.89
CA SER A 56 35.21 8.62 0.45
C SER A 56 36.36 9.26 -0.32
N SER A 57 37.16 10.12 0.30
CA SER A 57 38.23 10.91 -0.36
C SER A 57 39.60 10.22 -0.40
N SER A 58 39.72 8.96 0.09
CA SER A 58 41.01 8.27 0.01
C SER A 58 41.32 7.76 -1.40
N GLU A 59 42.59 7.79 -1.81
CA GLU A 59 43.03 7.23 -3.09
C GLU A 59 42.64 5.76 -3.22
N GLN A 60 42.73 4.98 -2.14
CA GLN A 60 42.36 3.57 -2.14
C GLN A 60 40.88 3.39 -2.46
N ASN A 61 40.00 4.14 -1.82
CA ASN A 61 38.54 4.06 -2.05
C ASN A 61 38.18 4.40 -3.52
N LEU A 62 38.82 5.41 -4.09
CA LEU A 62 38.62 5.79 -5.50
C LEU A 62 39.07 4.65 -6.44
N ARG A 63 40.24 4.07 -6.19
CA ARG A 63 40.76 2.94 -6.99
C ARG A 63 39.91 1.67 -6.86
N ASP A 64 39.49 1.35 -5.67
CA ASP A 64 38.61 0.21 -5.41
C ASP A 64 37.27 0.38 -6.14
N TYR A 65 36.69 1.59 -6.06
CA TYR A 65 35.47 1.90 -6.79
C TYR A 65 35.68 1.90 -8.32
N LEU A 66 36.80 2.43 -8.82
CA LEU A 66 37.13 2.37 -10.24
C LEU A 66 37.27 0.94 -10.76
N ASN A 67 37.87 0.04 -9.97
CA ASN A 67 37.95 -1.37 -10.29
C ASN A 67 36.55 -2.03 -10.32
N LEU A 68 35.72 -1.71 -9.31
CA LEU A 68 34.32 -2.19 -9.26
C LEU A 68 33.54 -1.73 -10.50
N TYR A 69 33.65 -0.44 -10.82
CA TYR A 69 33.01 0.16 -11.99
C TYR A 69 33.49 -0.43 -13.31
N THR A 70 34.79 -0.69 -13.42
CA THR A 70 35.40 -1.35 -14.59
C THR A 70 34.86 -2.77 -14.76
N ASN A 71 34.77 -3.54 -13.68
CA ASN A 71 34.19 -4.90 -13.70
C ASN A 71 32.71 -4.87 -14.12
N PHE A 72 31.96 -3.86 -13.65
CA PHE A 72 30.59 -3.61 -14.09
C PHE A 72 30.53 -3.37 -15.61
N LYS A 73 31.37 -2.47 -16.13
CA LYS A 73 31.41 -2.16 -17.58
C LYS A 73 31.77 -3.37 -18.43
N LEU A 74 32.72 -4.19 -18.00
CA LEU A 74 33.08 -5.44 -18.69
C LEU A 74 31.89 -6.38 -18.84
N LYS A 75 31.09 -6.54 -17.80
CA LYS A 75 29.89 -7.39 -17.79
C LYS A 75 28.79 -6.85 -18.71
N VAL A 76 28.59 -5.53 -18.70
CA VAL A 76 27.62 -4.87 -19.59
C VAL A 76 28.05 -5.00 -21.05
N MET A 77 29.33 -4.85 -21.36
CA MET A 77 29.85 -5.04 -22.73
C MET A 77 29.65 -6.47 -23.24
N GLU A 78 29.81 -7.50 -22.39
CA GLU A 78 29.49 -8.86 -22.81
C GLU A 78 28.00 -9.02 -23.09
N ALA A 79 27.12 -8.44 -22.27
CA ALA A 79 25.68 -8.47 -22.50
C ALA A 79 25.31 -7.85 -23.86
N GLU A 80 25.93 -6.70 -24.21
CA GLU A 80 25.74 -6.04 -25.50
C GLU A 80 26.30 -6.91 -26.66
N THR A 81 27.48 -7.52 -26.49
CA THR A 81 28.05 -8.41 -27.47
C THR A 81 27.19 -9.64 -27.75
N LEU A 82 26.47 -10.12 -26.72
CA LEU A 82 25.49 -11.20 -26.84
C LEU A 82 24.12 -10.72 -27.37
N GLY A 83 23.96 -9.41 -27.62
CA GLY A 83 22.73 -8.84 -28.18
C GLY A 83 21.55 -8.82 -27.22
N LEU A 84 21.79 -8.89 -25.89
CA LEU A 84 20.71 -8.89 -24.88
C LEU A 84 19.91 -7.58 -24.89
N ASP A 85 20.54 -6.46 -25.24
CA ASP A 85 19.90 -5.15 -25.38
C ASP A 85 18.97 -5.05 -26.61
N THR A 86 19.02 -6.01 -27.52
CA THR A 86 18.17 -6.06 -28.71
C THR A 86 16.89 -6.86 -28.47
N LEU A 87 16.79 -7.62 -27.40
CA LEU A 87 15.65 -8.47 -27.06
C LEU A 87 14.39 -7.61 -26.79
N GLU A 88 13.26 -8.08 -27.27
CA GLU A 88 11.96 -7.38 -27.07
C GLU A 88 11.59 -7.23 -25.58
N SER A 89 11.86 -8.26 -24.78
CA SER A 89 11.65 -8.22 -23.33
C SER A 89 12.48 -7.12 -22.65
N PHE A 90 13.74 -7.00 -23.04
CA PHE A 90 14.62 -5.94 -22.54
C PHE A 90 14.11 -4.54 -22.92
N LYS A 91 13.70 -4.35 -24.18
CA LYS A 91 13.16 -3.06 -24.65
C LYS A 91 11.90 -2.68 -23.90
N GLN A 92 10.96 -3.62 -23.69
CA GLN A 92 9.73 -3.37 -22.95
C GLN A 92 10.00 -3.02 -21.48
N GLU A 93 10.94 -3.72 -20.84
CA GLU A 93 11.34 -3.44 -19.47
C GLU A 93 11.97 -2.04 -19.34
N LEU A 94 12.93 -1.71 -20.21
CA LEU A 94 13.57 -0.40 -20.24
C LEU A 94 12.59 0.73 -20.50
N GLU A 95 11.65 0.57 -21.44
CA GLU A 95 10.57 1.53 -21.71
C GLU A 95 9.66 1.74 -20.49
N GLY A 96 9.39 0.66 -19.74
CA GLY A 96 8.69 0.77 -18.46
C GLY A 96 9.39 1.67 -17.45
N TYR A 97 10.70 1.50 -17.29
CA TYR A 97 11.51 2.36 -16.43
C TYR A 97 11.62 3.79 -16.96
N LYS A 98 11.82 3.99 -18.27
CA LYS A 98 11.85 5.35 -18.87
C LYS A 98 10.60 6.14 -18.55
N LYS A 99 9.42 5.53 -18.66
CA LYS A 99 8.14 6.18 -18.32
C LYS A 99 8.06 6.57 -16.84
N GLN A 100 8.56 5.73 -15.93
CA GLN A 100 8.60 6.06 -14.51
C GLN A 100 9.57 7.21 -14.23
N LEU A 101 10.77 7.17 -14.81
CA LEU A 101 11.79 8.18 -14.68
C LEU A 101 11.41 9.53 -15.31
N ALA A 102 10.54 9.53 -16.33
CA ALA A 102 10.05 10.73 -17.00
C ALA A 102 9.09 11.56 -16.12
N GLN A 103 8.41 10.95 -15.14
CA GLN A 103 7.34 11.60 -14.37
C GLN A 103 7.74 12.93 -13.71
N PRO A 104 8.93 13.07 -13.07
CA PRO A 104 9.37 14.34 -12.50
C PRO A 104 9.59 15.46 -13.52
N TYR A 105 9.87 15.12 -14.79
CA TYR A 105 10.08 16.07 -15.89
C TYR A 105 8.75 16.46 -16.57
N LEU A 106 7.76 15.59 -16.48
CA LEU A 106 6.41 15.77 -17.02
C LEU A 106 5.43 16.31 -15.96
N THR A 107 5.93 17.05 -14.98
CA THR A 107 5.13 17.65 -13.89
C THR A 107 5.56 19.09 -13.66
N GLU A 108 4.60 19.98 -13.41
CA GLU A 108 4.88 21.37 -13.02
C GLU A 108 5.09 21.47 -11.51
N LYS A 109 6.36 21.46 -11.09
CA LYS A 109 6.74 21.49 -9.66
C LYS A 109 6.22 22.73 -8.96
N SER A 110 6.38 23.91 -9.57
CA SER A 110 5.94 25.18 -9.00
C SER A 110 4.43 25.24 -8.77
N VAL A 111 3.64 24.71 -9.72
CA VAL A 111 2.18 24.62 -9.58
C VAL A 111 1.83 23.64 -8.48
N THR A 112 2.46 22.47 -8.44
CA THR A 112 2.24 21.48 -7.38
C THR A 112 2.54 22.06 -6.00
N GLU A 113 3.68 22.73 -5.82
CA GLU A 113 4.05 23.36 -4.55
C GLU A 113 3.06 24.44 -4.11
N SER A 114 2.60 25.27 -5.06
CA SER A 114 1.57 26.27 -4.80
C SER A 114 0.28 25.64 -4.33
N LEU A 115 -0.19 24.59 -5.00
CA LEU A 115 -1.43 23.88 -4.65
C LEU A 115 -1.34 23.14 -3.32
N VAL A 116 -0.17 22.62 -2.95
CA VAL A 116 0.07 21.97 -1.65
C VAL A 116 0.01 23.01 -0.53
N LYS A 117 0.66 24.16 -0.70
CA LYS A 117 0.60 25.27 0.27
C LYS A 117 -0.80 25.84 0.40
N GLU A 118 -1.51 26.00 -0.73
CA GLU A 118 -2.90 26.44 -0.74
C GLU A 118 -3.82 25.45 0.01
N ALA A 119 -3.67 24.15 -0.22
CA ALA A 119 -4.43 23.13 0.48
C ALA A 119 -4.22 23.21 1.99
N TYR A 120 -2.97 23.35 2.44
CA TYR A 120 -2.65 23.53 3.86
C TYR A 120 -3.24 24.80 4.45
N ALA A 121 -3.14 25.93 3.75
CA ALA A 121 -3.72 27.19 4.19
C ALA A 121 -5.24 27.07 4.34
N ARG A 122 -5.91 26.41 3.40
CA ARG A 122 -7.35 26.13 3.47
C ARG A 122 -7.72 25.16 4.59
N MET A 123 -6.84 24.22 4.96
CA MET A 123 -7.08 23.30 6.07
C MET A 123 -7.10 24.00 7.44
N GLN A 124 -6.62 25.23 7.54
CA GLN A 124 -6.67 26.02 8.77
C GLN A 124 -8.07 26.58 9.03
N GLU A 125 -8.96 26.58 8.02
CA GLU A 125 -10.33 27.07 8.09
C GLU A 125 -11.31 26.00 7.59
N GLU A 126 -12.49 25.96 8.18
CA GLU A 126 -13.60 25.11 7.75
C GLU A 126 -14.73 25.98 7.22
N VAL A 127 -15.31 25.58 6.12
CA VAL A 127 -16.39 26.31 5.43
C VAL A 127 -17.68 25.49 5.52
N ASN A 128 -18.76 26.13 5.97
CA ASN A 128 -20.10 25.56 5.87
C ASN A 128 -20.80 26.16 4.65
N ALA A 129 -21.28 25.31 3.76
CA ALA A 129 -21.95 25.76 2.56
C ALA A 129 -23.18 24.94 2.22
N SER A 130 -24.12 25.60 1.52
CA SER A 130 -25.22 24.96 0.80
C SER A 130 -25.05 25.15 -0.69
N HIS A 131 -25.55 24.21 -1.51
CA HIS A 131 -25.45 24.32 -2.95
C HIS A 131 -26.72 23.89 -3.72
N ILE A 132 -26.79 24.30 -4.97
CA ILE A 132 -27.73 23.81 -5.98
C ILE A 132 -26.92 23.23 -7.12
N LEU A 133 -27.18 21.97 -7.47
CA LEU A 133 -26.53 21.26 -8.59
C LEU A 133 -27.50 21.08 -9.74
N LEU A 134 -27.07 21.45 -10.96
CA LEU A 134 -27.65 20.97 -12.21
C LEU A 134 -26.69 19.99 -12.85
N THR A 135 -27.08 18.73 -12.91
CA THR A 135 -26.24 17.63 -13.39
C THR A 135 -25.96 17.73 -14.88
N LEU A 136 -24.69 17.62 -15.23
CA LEU A 136 -24.23 17.56 -16.62
C LEU A 136 -23.01 16.63 -16.70
N PRO A 137 -22.93 15.78 -17.72
CA PRO A 137 -21.73 14.99 -17.94
C PRO A 137 -20.51 15.89 -18.23
N PRO A 138 -19.28 15.44 -18.00
CA PRO A 138 -18.07 16.23 -18.23
C PRO A 138 -17.95 16.75 -19.66
N ASP A 139 -18.43 15.98 -20.65
CA ASP A 139 -18.42 16.21 -22.08
C ASP A 139 -19.78 16.70 -22.63
N ALA A 140 -20.60 17.36 -21.78
CA ALA A 140 -21.89 17.90 -22.18
C ALA A 140 -21.78 18.87 -23.36
N ASP A 141 -22.80 18.86 -24.24
CA ASP A 141 -22.88 19.77 -25.36
C ASP A 141 -22.88 21.26 -24.90
N PRO A 142 -22.21 22.16 -25.62
CA PRO A 142 -22.18 23.58 -25.29
C PRO A 142 -23.57 24.23 -25.12
N ALA A 143 -24.58 23.77 -25.86
CA ALA A 143 -25.96 24.29 -25.72
C ALA A 143 -26.56 23.89 -24.35
N ASP A 144 -26.35 22.64 -23.91
CA ASP A 144 -26.82 22.15 -22.60
C ASP A 144 -26.08 22.84 -21.47
N THR A 145 -24.75 23.02 -21.63
CA THR A 145 -23.91 23.76 -20.68
C THR A 145 -24.39 25.19 -20.51
N LEU A 146 -24.68 25.90 -21.59
CA LEU A 146 -25.16 27.27 -21.56
C LEU A 146 -26.55 27.36 -20.92
N LYS A 147 -27.44 26.41 -21.22
CA LYS A 147 -28.78 26.34 -20.63
C LYS A 147 -28.69 26.18 -19.11
N ALA A 148 -27.89 25.23 -18.61
CA ALA A 148 -27.70 25.02 -17.19
C ALA A 148 -27.05 26.23 -16.49
N TYR A 149 -26.05 26.84 -17.10
CA TYR A 149 -25.45 28.08 -16.61
C TYR A 149 -26.46 29.19 -16.43
N ASN A 150 -27.28 29.46 -17.47
CA ASN A 150 -28.30 30.51 -17.45
C ASN A 150 -29.39 30.22 -16.39
N GLN A 151 -29.79 28.96 -16.25
CA GLN A 151 -30.75 28.56 -15.22
C GLN A 151 -30.21 28.84 -13.83
N LEU A 152 -28.93 28.49 -13.53
CA LEU A 152 -28.31 28.81 -12.25
C LEU A 152 -28.11 30.32 -12.03
N MET A 153 -27.85 31.08 -13.09
CA MET A 153 -27.79 32.56 -13.01
C MET A 153 -29.15 33.15 -12.63
N ASP A 154 -30.26 32.60 -13.11
CA ASP A 154 -31.60 33.01 -12.67
C ASP A 154 -31.87 32.67 -11.22
N LEU A 155 -31.57 31.43 -10.80
CA LEU A 155 -31.68 31.01 -9.41
C LEU A 155 -30.82 31.88 -8.46
N ARG A 156 -29.60 32.21 -8.88
CA ARG A 156 -28.72 33.13 -8.17
C ARG A 156 -29.34 34.51 -8.00
N LYS A 157 -29.93 35.05 -9.08
CA LYS A 157 -30.62 36.35 -9.06
C LYS A 157 -31.80 36.36 -8.09
N ARG A 158 -32.61 35.28 -8.06
CA ARG A 158 -33.72 35.11 -7.13
C ARG A 158 -33.24 35.05 -5.68
N ALA A 159 -32.18 34.27 -5.41
CA ALA A 159 -31.58 34.20 -4.08
C ALA A 159 -31.00 35.53 -3.61
N LEU A 160 -30.37 36.31 -4.49
CA LEU A 160 -29.90 37.67 -4.21
C LEU A 160 -31.05 38.66 -3.98
N ALA A 161 -32.23 38.42 -4.54
CA ALA A 161 -33.44 39.21 -4.32
C ALA A 161 -34.17 38.84 -3.01
N GLY A 162 -33.64 37.88 -2.23
CA GLY A 162 -34.16 37.53 -0.89
C GLY A 162 -34.98 36.26 -0.84
N GLU A 163 -35.10 35.48 -1.96
CA GLU A 163 -35.75 34.17 -1.91
C GLU A 163 -34.88 33.17 -1.14
N ASP A 164 -35.53 32.33 -0.33
CA ASP A 164 -34.81 31.40 0.53
C ASP A 164 -34.01 30.38 -0.30
N PHE A 165 -32.71 30.32 -0.04
CA PHE A 165 -31.79 29.45 -0.79
C PHE A 165 -32.07 27.97 -0.55
N SER A 166 -32.55 27.59 0.63
CA SER A 166 -32.88 26.21 0.97
C SER A 166 -34.12 25.74 0.21
N GLU A 167 -35.12 26.59 0.05
CA GLU A 167 -36.31 26.28 -0.77
C GLU A 167 -35.97 26.23 -2.25
N LEU A 168 -35.10 27.13 -2.73
CA LEU A 168 -34.57 27.05 -4.09
C LEU A 168 -33.79 25.75 -4.33
N ALA A 169 -33.00 25.30 -3.37
CA ALA A 169 -32.25 24.05 -3.46
C ALA A 169 -33.17 22.84 -3.49
N LYS A 170 -34.16 22.75 -2.63
CA LYS A 170 -35.17 21.67 -2.63
C LYS A 170 -35.90 21.57 -3.96
N ALA A 171 -36.29 22.73 -4.52
CA ALA A 171 -37.10 22.77 -5.75
C ALA A 171 -36.31 22.52 -7.01
N ASN A 172 -35.01 22.82 -7.08
CA ASN A 172 -34.26 22.89 -8.35
C ASN A 172 -32.99 22.04 -8.35
N SER A 173 -32.41 21.64 -7.20
CA SER A 173 -31.20 20.86 -7.18
C SER A 173 -31.46 19.43 -7.63
N GLN A 174 -30.57 18.93 -8.47
CA GLN A 174 -30.59 17.54 -8.97
C GLN A 174 -29.66 16.62 -8.16
N GLU A 175 -29.23 17.09 -6.98
CA GLU A 175 -28.53 16.23 -6.04
C GLU A 175 -29.50 15.19 -5.45
N PRO A 176 -29.12 13.90 -5.34
CA PRO A 176 -30.03 12.84 -4.90
C PRO A 176 -30.70 13.06 -3.53
N ASN A 177 -30.06 13.82 -2.63
CA ASN A 177 -30.55 14.08 -1.29
C ASN A 177 -31.02 15.53 -1.04
N ALA A 178 -31.19 16.31 -2.10
CA ALA A 178 -31.51 17.74 -2.00
C ALA A 178 -32.81 18.04 -1.22
N ASN A 179 -33.82 17.18 -1.33
CA ASN A 179 -35.09 17.33 -0.60
C ASN A 179 -34.92 17.27 0.93
N ASN A 180 -33.98 16.44 1.42
CA ASN A 180 -33.74 16.26 2.84
C ASN A 180 -32.70 17.24 3.38
N SER A 181 -31.60 17.45 2.63
CA SER A 181 -30.50 18.33 3.03
C SER A 181 -30.80 19.80 2.77
N ALA A 182 -31.78 20.12 1.89
CA ALA A 182 -31.99 21.48 1.39
C ALA A 182 -30.70 22.09 0.79
N GLY A 183 -29.88 21.23 0.18
CA GLY A 183 -28.58 21.57 -0.35
C GLY A 183 -27.47 21.80 0.67
N ASN A 184 -27.71 21.65 1.96
CA ASN A 184 -26.73 21.88 3.02
C ASN A 184 -25.71 20.73 3.07
N LEU A 185 -24.42 21.06 2.95
CA LEU A 185 -23.29 20.13 2.99
C LEU A 185 -22.63 20.05 4.37
N GLY A 186 -22.99 20.91 5.30
CA GLY A 186 -22.30 21.06 6.57
C GLY A 186 -20.94 21.73 6.41
N TYR A 187 -20.10 21.58 7.44
CA TYR A 187 -18.72 22.04 7.40
C TYR A 187 -17.82 21.05 6.67
N PHE A 188 -16.90 21.57 5.89
CA PHE A 188 -15.85 20.82 5.20
C PHE A 188 -14.56 21.64 5.13
N THR A 189 -13.46 20.97 4.85
CA THR A 189 -12.14 21.57 4.67
C THR A 189 -11.53 21.19 3.31
N ALA A 190 -10.31 21.64 3.03
CA ALA A 190 -9.60 21.32 1.79
C ALA A 190 -9.51 19.82 1.54
N LEU A 191 -9.53 19.42 0.25
CA LEU A 191 -9.40 18.04 -0.23
C LEU A 191 -10.61 17.13 0.08
N GLN A 192 -11.72 17.68 0.53
CA GLN A 192 -12.98 16.95 0.73
C GLN A 192 -13.97 17.15 -0.41
N MET A 193 -13.86 18.28 -1.13
CA MET A 193 -14.68 18.59 -2.30
C MET A 193 -13.81 18.59 -3.57
N VAL A 194 -14.43 18.44 -4.74
CA VAL A 194 -13.70 18.64 -6.01
C VAL A 194 -13.19 20.08 -6.10
N TYR A 195 -11.96 20.25 -6.59
CA TYR A 195 -11.24 21.52 -6.47
C TYR A 195 -11.99 22.75 -7.00
N PRO A 196 -12.68 22.75 -8.15
CA PRO A 196 -13.41 23.93 -8.60
C PRO A 196 -14.52 24.35 -7.61
N PHE A 197 -15.19 23.39 -6.98
CA PHE A 197 -16.20 23.65 -5.96
C PHE A 197 -15.55 24.21 -4.67
N GLU A 198 -14.49 23.56 -4.20
CA GLU A 198 -13.72 24.01 -3.03
C GLU A 198 -13.18 25.43 -3.25
N ASP A 199 -12.57 25.69 -4.40
CA ASP A 199 -12.03 27.01 -4.76
C ASP A 199 -13.10 28.11 -4.69
N ALA A 200 -14.28 27.83 -5.24
CA ALA A 200 -15.40 28.74 -5.16
C ALA A 200 -15.90 28.95 -3.72
N ALA A 201 -15.94 27.88 -2.89
CA ALA A 201 -16.34 27.97 -1.49
C ALA A 201 -15.38 28.84 -0.69
N TYR A 202 -14.07 28.65 -0.86
CA TYR A 202 -13.05 29.46 -0.14
C TYR A 202 -12.96 30.90 -0.65
N LYS A 203 -13.28 31.17 -1.92
CA LYS A 203 -13.29 32.55 -2.49
C LYS A 203 -14.57 33.32 -2.21
N THR A 204 -15.67 32.64 -1.86
CA THR A 204 -16.96 33.29 -1.58
C THR A 204 -17.00 33.71 -0.11
N PRO A 205 -17.27 34.98 0.22
CA PRO A 205 -17.35 35.41 1.63
C PRO A 205 -18.54 34.77 2.36
N LYS A 206 -18.49 34.74 3.69
CA LYS A 206 -19.60 34.30 4.54
C LYS A 206 -20.88 35.08 4.19
N GLY A 207 -21.99 34.37 4.03
CA GLY A 207 -23.28 34.90 3.58
C GLY A 207 -23.39 35.12 2.07
N GLY A 208 -22.27 35.02 1.33
CA GLY A 208 -22.22 35.26 -0.11
C GLY A 208 -22.68 34.07 -0.97
N LEU A 209 -22.97 34.38 -2.23
CA LEU A 209 -23.33 33.43 -3.29
C LEU A 209 -22.25 33.41 -4.38
N SER A 210 -21.77 32.23 -4.73
CA SER A 210 -20.80 32.08 -5.82
C SER A 210 -21.42 32.40 -7.20
N MET A 211 -20.56 32.61 -8.19
CA MET A 211 -20.96 32.42 -9.60
C MET A 211 -21.18 30.93 -9.86
N PRO A 212 -21.90 30.57 -10.98
CA PRO A 212 -21.99 29.17 -11.38
C PRO A 212 -20.61 28.55 -11.59
N VAL A 213 -20.36 27.40 -10.97
CA VAL A 213 -19.08 26.68 -10.95
C VAL A 213 -19.24 25.38 -11.71
N ARG A 214 -18.40 25.13 -12.70
CA ARG A 214 -18.38 23.87 -13.46
C ARG A 214 -17.51 22.84 -12.73
N THR A 215 -18.08 21.67 -12.51
CA THR A 215 -17.37 20.49 -12.04
C THR A 215 -17.66 19.28 -12.94
N ARG A 216 -17.02 18.14 -12.70
CA ARG A 216 -17.32 16.89 -13.41
C ARG A 216 -18.77 16.40 -13.22
N PHE A 217 -19.47 16.88 -12.20
CA PHE A 217 -20.87 16.50 -11.90
C PHE A 217 -21.89 17.38 -12.58
N GLY A 218 -21.52 18.60 -12.94
CA GLY A 218 -22.44 19.59 -13.49
C GLY A 218 -22.04 21.00 -13.14
N TYR A 219 -23.04 21.90 -13.17
CA TYR A 219 -22.89 23.26 -12.68
C TYR A 219 -23.46 23.40 -11.27
N HIS A 220 -22.78 24.15 -10.43
CA HIS A 220 -23.19 24.47 -9.06
C HIS A 220 -23.26 25.97 -8.85
N ILE A 221 -24.22 26.43 -8.04
CA ILE A 221 -24.07 27.66 -7.24
C ILE A 221 -24.02 27.28 -5.78
N LEU A 222 -23.21 27.97 -5.00
CA LEU A 222 -23.09 27.73 -3.57
C LEU A 222 -23.28 28.99 -2.76
N LYS A 223 -23.87 28.83 -1.58
CA LYS A 223 -24.01 29.85 -0.54
C LYS A 223 -23.10 29.44 0.60
N VAL A 224 -22.17 30.30 0.98
CA VAL A 224 -21.34 30.10 2.17
C VAL A 224 -22.13 30.53 3.40
N ASN A 225 -22.55 29.58 4.22
CA ASN A 225 -23.35 29.83 5.41
C ASN A 225 -22.50 30.36 6.58
N ASP A 226 -21.35 29.72 6.78
CA ASP A 226 -20.44 30.06 7.89
C ASP A 226 -19.00 29.69 7.60
N ARG A 227 -18.08 30.22 8.41
CA ARG A 227 -16.66 29.91 8.42
C ARG A 227 -16.17 29.86 9.86
N ARG A 228 -15.28 28.90 10.16
CA ARG A 228 -14.66 28.77 11.47
C ARG A 228 -13.21 28.30 11.35
N PRO A 229 -12.35 28.56 12.34
CA PRO A 229 -11.04 27.92 12.43
C PRO A 229 -11.18 26.40 12.45
N SER A 230 -10.20 25.69 11.90
CA SER A 230 -10.17 24.22 11.92
C SER A 230 -10.27 23.69 13.35
N GLN A 231 -11.13 22.72 13.55
CA GLN A 231 -11.27 22.03 14.83
C GLN A 231 -10.23 20.90 15.01
N GLY A 232 -9.43 20.62 13.97
CA GLY A 232 -8.43 19.56 13.99
C GLY A 232 -9.04 18.17 13.88
N LYS A 233 -8.51 17.24 14.68
CA LYS A 233 -8.94 15.84 14.69
C LYS A 233 -9.22 15.36 16.10
N VAL A 234 -10.16 14.43 16.24
CA VAL A 234 -10.47 13.77 17.51
C VAL A 234 -10.35 12.26 17.38
N LYS A 235 -9.83 11.63 18.44
CA LYS A 235 -9.99 10.21 18.71
C LYS A 235 -11.06 10.09 19.79
N ALA A 236 -12.13 9.37 19.52
CA ALA A 236 -13.24 9.20 20.44
C ALA A 236 -13.63 7.73 20.59
N ALA A 237 -14.34 7.43 21.67
CA ALA A 237 -15.05 6.18 21.85
C ALA A 237 -16.53 6.48 21.98
N HIS A 238 -17.39 5.50 21.67
CA HIS A 238 -18.82 5.68 21.85
C HIS A 238 -19.52 4.44 22.43
N ILE A 239 -20.63 4.69 23.11
CA ILE A 239 -21.64 3.70 23.45
C ILE A 239 -22.89 4.02 22.64
N MET A 240 -23.34 3.09 21.81
CA MET A 240 -24.50 3.28 20.93
C MET A 240 -25.68 2.40 21.37
N VAL A 241 -26.86 2.99 21.44
CA VAL A 241 -28.13 2.25 21.51
C VAL A 241 -28.88 2.46 20.20
N ARG A 242 -28.96 1.39 19.42
CA ARG A 242 -29.51 1.42 18.07
C ARG A 242 -31.00 1.71 18.06
N ILE A 243 -31.44 2.49 17.07
CA ILE A 243 -32.84 2.66 16.70
C ILE A 243 -32.95 2.34 15.22
N ASN A 244 -33.89 1.47 14.85
CA ASN A 244 -34.20 1.26 13.44
C ASN A 244 -35.01 2.46 12.93
N PRO A 245 -34.78 2.95 11.69
CA PRO A 245 -35.48 4.11 11.15
C PRO A 245 -37.00 4.02 11.18
N ASP A 246 -37.56 2.80 11.07
CA ASP A 246 -38.99 2.50 11.07
C ASP A 246 -39.46 1.94 12.41
N ALA A 247 -38.71 2.14 13.51
CA ALA A 247 -39.06 1.61 14.83
C ALA A 247 -40.35 2.26 15.36
N PRO A 248 -41.25 1.48 16.03
CA PRO A 248 -42.37 2.04 16.77
C PRO A 248 -41.89 3.11 17.78
N GLN A 249 -42.78 4.04 18.12
CA GLN A 249 -42.47 5.11 19.05
C GLN A 249 -42.05 4.60 20.44
N ASP A 250 -42.65 3.50 20.89
CA ASP A 250 -42.32 2.86 22.18
C ASP A 250 -40.86 2.33 22.19
N ASP A 251 -40.38 1.77 21.08
CA ASP A 251 -39.00 1.29 20.96
C ASP A 251 -37.99 2.45 20.95
N ALA A 252 -38.32 3.56 20.27
CA ALA A 252 -37.51 4.76 20.27
C ALA A 252 -37.41 5.37 21.68
N GLU A 253 -38.50 5.35 22.45
CA GLU A 253 -38.52 5.83 23.84
C GLU A 253 -37.76 4.90 24.78
N ALA A 254 -37.89 3.59 24.61
CA ALA A 254 -37.11 2.58 25.34
C ALA A 254 -35.59 2.75 25.09
N ALA A 255 -35.17 2.97 23.85
CA ALA A 255 -33.78 3.24 23.50
C ALA A 255 -33.25 4.54 24.17
N LYS A 256 -34.08 5.59 24.17
CA LYS A 256 -33.77 6.85 24.86
C LYS A 256 -33.61 6.67 26.37
N ASN A 257 -34.50 5.90 26.99
CA ASN A 257 -34.43 5.60 28.42
C ASN A 257 -33.18 4.77 28.74
N LYS A 258 -32.86 3.77 27.91
CA LYS A 258 -31.66 2.93 28.06
C LYS A 258 -30.38 3.77 27.99
N ILE A 259 -30.23 4.64 26.99
CA ILE A 259 -29.03 5.47 26.87
C ILE A 259 -28.90 6.48 28.02
N ASN A 260 -30.01 7.05 28.49
CA ASN A 260 -30.00 7.96 29.65
C ASN A 260 -29.58 7.21 30.93
N GLU A 261 -30.04 5.97 31.15
CA GLU A 261 -29.61 5.18 32.29
C GLU A 261 -28.09 4.90 32.24
N ILE A 262 -27.56 4.53 31.07
CA ILE A 262 -26.13 4.34 30.89
C ILE A 262 -25.37 5.64 31.19
N TYR A 263 -25.87 6.77 30.70
CA TYR A 263 -25.27 8.09 30.95
C TYR A 263 -25.23 8.42 32.45
N GLU A 264 -26.32 8.19 33.19
CA GLU A 264 -26.33 8.42 34.63
C GLU A 264 -25.43 7.47 35.42
N ARG A 265 -25.27 6.20 34.96
CA ARG A 265 -24.28 5.30 35.55
C ARG A 265 -22.85 5.77 35.33
N LEU A 266 -22.52 6.27 34.12
CA LEU A 266 -21.21 6.87 33.80
C LEU A 266 -20.94 8.12 34.68
N ARG A 267 -21.93 9.00 34.83
CA ARG A 267 -21.81 10.18 35.68
C ARG A 267 -21.56 9.86 37.14
N LYS A 268 -22.03 8.74 37.62
CA LYS A 268 -21.81 8.21 39.00
C LYS A 268 -20.49 7.43 39.14
N GLY A 269 -19.61 7.44 38.11
CA GLY A 269 -18.31 6.80 38.14
C GLY A 269 -18.29 5.32 37.63
N GLY A 270 -19.34 4.91 36.94
CA GLY A 270 -19.37 3.59 36.30
C GLY A 270 -18.21 3.42 35.28
N ASN A 271 -17.70 2.20 35.19
CA ASN A 271 -16.59 1.88 34.28
C ASN A 271 -17.05 1.94 32.82
N TRP A 272 -16.41 2.78 32.02
CA TRP A 272 -16.73 2.96 30.60
C TRP A 272 -16.66 1.66 29.80
N ASN A 273 -15.56 0.92 29.95
CA ASN A 273 -15.34 -0.31 29.15
C ASN A 273 -16.34 -1.42 29.46
N GLU A 274 -16.74 -1.56 30.72
CA GLU A 274 -17.75 -2.52 31.15
C GLU A 274 -19.12 -2.15 30.58
N LEU A 275 -19.54 -0.89 30.75
CA LEU A 275 -20.83 -0.41 30.23
C LEU A 275 -20.86 -0.45 28.69
N CYS A 276 -19.79 -0.10 28.03
CA CYS A 276 -19.67 -0.20 26.57
C CYS A 276 -19.82 -1.66 26.10
N LYS A 277 -19.10 -2.57 26.72
CA LYS A 277 -19.14 -4.00 26.36
C LYS A 277 -20.53 -4.63 26.59
N GLU A 278 -21.19 -4.24 27.67
CA GLU A 278 -22.47 -4.78 28.06
C GLU A 278 -23.65 -4.20 27.26
N PHE A 279 -23.65 -2.88 27.06
CA PHE A 279 -24.84 -2.16 26.59
C PHE A 279 -24.75 -1.60 25.17
N SER A 280 -23.53 -1.48 24.58
CA SER A 280 -23.40 -0.93 23.24
C SER A 280 -23.88 -1.91 22.18
N ASP A 281 -24.69 -1.40 21.26
CA ASP A 281 -25.17 -2.14 20.08
C ASP A 281 -24.24 -2.02 18.88
N ASP A 282 -23.13 -1.27 18.99
CA ASP A 282 -22.08 -1.24 17.96
C ASP A 282 -21.13 -2.43 18.10
N ASN A 283 -21.41 -3.49 17.36
CA ASN A 283 -20.60 -4.70 17.35
C ASN A 283 -19.17 -4.51 16.82
N GLY A 284 -18.92 -3.43 16.06
CA GLY A 284 -17.62 -3.12 15.49
C GLY A 284 -16.61 -2.62 16.52
N SER A 285 -17.08 -1.85 17.50
CA SER A 285 -16.22 -1.16 18.48
C SER A 285 -16.42 -1.60 19.94
N LYS A 286 -17.57 -2.13 20.33
CA LYS A 286 -17.91 -2.42 21.75
C LYS A 286 -16.88 -3.28 22.49
N ASN A 287 -16.24 -4.25 21.81
CA ASN A 287 -15.24 -5.13 22.42
C ASN A 287 -13.84 -4.46 22.52
N LYS A 288 -13.70 -3.25 21.96
CA LYS A 288 -12.52 -2.39 22.02
C LYS A 288 -12.82 -1.09 22.79
N GLY A 289 -13.73 -1.15 23.76
CA GLY A 289 -14.14 0.01 24.54
C GLY A 289 -14.89 1.09 23.75
N GLY A 290 -15.47 0.75 22.59
CA GLY A 290 -16.18 1.70 21.74
C GLY A 290 -15.27 2.61 20.91
N GLU A 291 -13.95 2.35 20.84
CA GLU A 291 -12.99 3.19 20.13
C GLU A 291 -13.30 3.27 18.63
N LEU A 292 -13.27 4.49 18.11
CA LEU A 292 -13.43 4.81 16.69
C LEU A 292 -12.09 5.25 16.07
N PRO A 293 -11.92 5.10 14.76
CA PRO A 293 -10.80 5.71 14.05
C PRO A 293 -10.75 7.23 14.31
N VAL A 294 -9.56 7.82 14.26
CA VAL A 294 -9.38 9.28 14.34
C VAL A 294 -10.14 9.94 13.19
N PHE A 295 -10.93 10.96 13.50
CA PHE A 295 -11.73 11.68 12.51
C PHE A 295 -11.59 13.19 12.65
N GLY A 296 -11.80 13.90 11.56
CA GLY A 296 -11.90 15.34 11.49
C GLY A 296 -13.26 15.78 10.97
N THR A 297 -13.41 17.06 10.75
CA THR A 297 -14.65 17.68 10.22
C THR A 297 -15.11 17.04 8.91
N GLY A 298 -16.41 16.77 8.81
CA GLY A 298 -17.04 16.14 7.64
C GLY A 298 -16.84 14.63 7.53
N SER A 299 -16.26 13.98 8.55
CA SER A 299 -16.02 12.53 8.55
C SER A 299 -17.12 11.73 9.24
N MET A 300 -17.88 12.35 10.11
CA MET A 300 -18.97 11.75 10.89
C MET A 300 -20.29 12.47 10.63
N ILE A 301 -21.39 11.90 11.13
CA ILE A 301 -22.69 12.55 11.10
C ILE A 301 -22.60 13.87 11.89
N PRO A 302 -23.14 14.98 11.37
CA PRO A 302 -22.96 16.30 11.97
C PRO A 302 -23.27 16.38 13.48
N SER A 303 -24.38 15.79 13.94
CA SER A 303 -24.75 15.80 15.36
C SER A 303 -23.78 15.03 16.26
N PHE A 304 -23.21 13.93 15.73
CA PHE A 304 -22.17 13.16 16.43
C PHE A 304 -20.86 13.95 16.47
N GLU A 305 -20.47 14.52 15.35
CA GLU A 305 -19.25 15.29 15.19
C GLU A 305 -19.24 16.53 16.10
N GLU A 306 -20.32 17.32 16.07
CA GLU A 306 -20.46 18.49 16.93
C GLU A 306 -20.33 18.14 18.41
N ALA A 307 -20.98 17.06 18.84
CA ALA A 307 -20.90 16.59 20.22
C ALA A 307 -19.50 16.12 20.60
N ALA A 308 -18.79 15.43 19.69
CA ALA A 308 -17.42 14.99 19.93
C ALA A 308 -16.44 16.17 20.04
N PHE A 309 -16.53 17.14 19.12
CA PHE A 309 -15.67 18.33 19.14
C PHE A 309 -15.98 19.30 20.29
N ALA A 310 -17.19 19.27 20.85
CA ALA A 310 -17.56 20.08 22.03
C ALA A 310 -16.84 19.62 23.30
N LEU A 311 -16.37 18.36 23.37
CA LEU A 311 -15.62 17.84 24.51
C LEU A 311 -14.22 18.46 24.57
N GLN A 312 -13.73 18.74 25.80
CA GLN A 312 -12.53 19.54 26.00
C GLN A 312 -11.31 18.71 26.44
N LYS A 313 -11.53 17.71 27.29
CA LYS A 313 -10.45 16.95 27.93
C LYS A 313 -10.61 15.44 27.68
N PRO A 314 -9.53 14.69 27.49
CA PRO A 314 -9.60 13.23 27.50
C PRO A 314 -10.35 12.72 28.74
N GLY A 315 -11.30 11.81 28.50
CA GLY A 315 -12.21 11.30 29.53
C GLY A 315 -13.56 12.02 29.63
N ASP A 316 -13.71 13.24 29.07
CA ASP A 316 -15.02 13.93 29.01
C ASP A 316 -16.01 13.07 28.21
N ILE A 317 -17.28 13.05 28.65
CA ILE A 317 -18.37 12.37 27.98
C ILE A 317 -19.45 13.35 27.51
N SER A 318 -20.02 13.11 26.34
CA SER A 318 -21.16 13.89 25.85
C SER A 318 -22.44 13.52 26.59
N LYS A 319 -23.43 14.43 26.56
CA LYS A 319 -24.83 14.04 26.79
C LYS A 319 -25.25 13.05 25.69
N PRO A 320 -26.33 12.26 25.89
CA PRO A 320 -26.86 11.43 24.82
C PRO A 320 -27.18 12.23 23.56
N VAL A 321 -26.66 11.79 22.42
CA VAL A 321 -26.77 12.42 21.09
C VAL A 321 -27.57 11.52 20.18
N LEU A 322 -28.59 12.02 19.54
CA LEU A 322 -29.40 11.29 18.57
C LEU A 322 -28.80 11.43 17.16
N THR A 323 -28.65 10.32 16.48
CA THR A 323 -28.31 10.25 15.06
C THR A 323 -29.31 9.36 14.32
N PRO A 324 -29.28 9.25 12.98
CA PRO A 324 -30.09 8.30 12.23
C PRO A 324 -29.85 6.83 12.61
N TYR A 325 -28.74 6.50 13.29
CA TYR A 325 -28.43 5.13 13.73
C TYR A 325 -28.90 4.82 15.16
N GLY A 326 -29.28 5.84 15.94
CA GLY A 326 -29.71 5.70 17.32
C GLY A 326 -29.05 6.73 18.25
N TRP A 327 -29.12 6.45 19.54
CA TRP A 327 -28.53 7.28 20.59
C TRP A 327 -27.07 6.92 20.86
N HIS A 328 -26.25 7.92 21.06
CA HIS A 328 -24.82 7.78 21.38
C HIS A 328 -24.44 8.55 22.62
N ILE A 329 -23.56 7.98 23.44
CA ILE A 329 -22.72 8.72 24.39
C ILE A 329 -21.31 8.67 23.83
N ILE A 330 -20.63 9.80 23.73
CA ILE A 330 -19.31 9.93 23.14
C ILE A 330 -18.32 10.26 24.24
N GLN A 331 -17.19 9.56 24.29
CA GLN A 331 -16.08 9.88 25.16
C GLN A 331 -14.90 10.39 24.34
N LEU A 332 -14.33 11.51 24.72
CA LEU A 332 -13.10 12.01 24.11
C LEU A 332 -11.90 11.21 24.63
N LEU A 333 -11.12 10.65 23.72
CA LEU A 333 -9.86 9.98 24.04
C LEU A 333 -8.67 10.89 23.77
N GLU A 334 -8.66 11.59 22.63
CA GLU A 334 -7.59 12.52 22.25
C GLU A 334 -8.15 13.61 21.34
N LYS A 335 -7.64 14.83 21.47
CA LYS A 335 -7.94 15.96 20.57
C LYS A 335 -6.63 16.55 20.08
N LYS A 336 -6.45 16.60 18.78
CA LYS A 336 -5.26 17.16 18.12
C LYS A 336 -5.65 18.30 17.21
N GLY A 337 -4.90 19.39 17.26
CA GLY A 337 -4.97 20.45 16.26
C GLY A 337 -4.51 19.96 14.90
N LEU A 338 -4.51 20.86 13.92
CA LEU A 338 -3.91 20.61 12.62
C LEU A 338 -2.39 20.46 12.80
N GLU A 339 -1.80 19.38 12.29
CA GLU A 339 -0.37 19.15 12.34
C GLU A 339 0.39 20.23 11.53
N PRO A 340 1.66 20.54 11.87
CA PRO A 340 2.49 21.47 11.12
C PRO A 340 2.61 21.10 9.63
N PHE A 341 2.87 22.12 8.79
CA PHE A 341 2.99 21.92 7.34
C PHE A 341 4.03 20.86 6.97
N GLU A 342 5.17 20.89 7.63
CA GLU A 342 6.31 20.00 7.38
C GLU A 342 5.96 18.53 7.60
N GLU A 343 5.08 18.24 8.56
CA GLU A 343 4.60 16.87 8.84
C GLU A 343 3.54 16.43 7.83
N LEU A 344 2.69 17.35 7.37
CA LEU A 344 1.61 17.06 6.45
C LEU A 344 2.02 17.13 4.97
N GLU A 345 3.09 17.84 4.63
CA GLU A 345 3.50 18.10 3.24
C GLU A 345 3.57 16.84 2.38
N PRO A 346 4.23 15.73 2.79
CA PRO A 346 4.30 14.51 1.98
C PRO A 346 2.92 13.92 1.66
N THR A 347 2.02 13.92 2.66
CA THR A 347 0.65 13.43 2.51
C THR A 347 -0.19 14.36 1.64
N LEU A 348 -0.05 15.67 1.81
CA LEU A 348 -0.73 16.68 0.99
C LEU A 348 -0.30 16.59 -0.46
N ARG A 349 1.00 16.46 -0.72
CA ARG A 349 1.56 16.29 -2.07
C ARG A 349 0.95 15.08 -2.77
N GLN A 350 0.85 13.95 -2.06
CA GLN A 350 0.21 12.75 -2.61
C GLN A 350 -1.30 12.95 -2.87
N LYS A 351 -2.03 13.62 -1.96
CA LYS A 351 -3.46 13.90 -2.14
C LYS A 351 -3.69 14.87 -3.31
N VAL A 352 -2.94 15.96 -3.39
CA VAL A 352 -3.02 16.97 -4.46
C VAL A 352 -2.75 16.34 -5.82
N SER A 353 -1.83 15.39 -5.93
CA SER A 353 -1.53 14.72 -7.21
C SER A 353 -2.66 13.80 -7.70
N LYS A 354 -3.54 13.34 -6.81
CA LYS A 354 -4.67 12.45 -7.12
C LYS A 354 -6.02 13.17 -7.19
N ASP A 355 -6.07 14.40 -6.75
CA ASP A 355 -7.25 15.25 -6.70
C ASP A 355 -7.45 15.96 -8.05
N SER A 356 -8.64 16.53 -8.28
CA SER A 356 -8.97 17.35 -9.46
C SER A 356 -8.08 18.59 -9.64
N ARG A 357 -7.27 18.97 -8.62
CA ARG A 357 -6.19 19.97 -8.76
C ARG A 357 -5.10 19.55 -9.74
N SER A 358 -4.91 18.26 -9.95
CA SER A 358 -3.95 17.74 -10.92
C SER A 358 -4.22 18.22 -12.36
N ASP A 359 -5.48 18.56 -12.68
CA ASP A 359 -5.84 19.12 -13.97
C ASP A 359 -5.21 20.50 -14.21
N LEU A 360 -5.00 21.31 -13.16
CA LEU A 360 -4.29 22.58 -13.26
C LEU A 360 -2.81 22.36 -13.58
N ASN A 361 -2.19 21.38 -12.91
CA ASN A 361 -0.81 21.02 -13.17
C ASN A 361 -0.64 20.54 -14.62
N ARG A 362 -1.54 19.66 -15.09
CA ARG A 362 -1.54 19.17 -16.46
C ARG A 362 -1.73 20.32 -17.46
N THR A 363 -2.64 21.23 -17.22
CA THR A 363 -2.87 22.39 -18.08
C THR A 363 -1.63 23.28 -18.15
N ALA A 364 -1.01 23.57 -17.03
CA ALA A 364 0.22 24.38 -16.97
C ALA A 364 1.38 23.67 -17.70
N LEU A 365 1.55 22.36 -17.50
CA LEU A 365 2.50 21.53 -18.22
C LEU A 365 2.32 21.65 -19.74
N ILE A 366 1.11 21.40 -20.24
CA ILE A 366 0.82 21.48 -21.69
C ILE A 366 1.15 22.86 -22.25
N GLN A 367 0.78 23.93 -21.54
CA GLN A 367 1.10 25.29 -21.96
C GLN A 367 2.60 25.56 -22.00
N ARG A 368 3.36 25.06 -21.02
CA ARG A 368 4.82 25.14 -20.99
C ARG A 368 5.43 24.39 -22.17
N LEU A 369 5.03 23.10 -22.35
CA LEU A 369 5.56 22.26 -23.42
C LEU A 369 5.29 22.84 -24.81
N LYS A 370 4.08 23.42 -25.04
CA LYS A 370 3.75 24.10 -26.30
C LYS A 370 4.67 25.30 -26.57
N ARG A 371 4.99 26.10 -25.54
CA ARG A 371 5.93 27.24 -25.69
C ARG A 371 7.35 26.76 -25.94
N GLU A 372 7.86 25.84 -25.11
CA GLU A 372 9.26 25.38 -25.18
C GLU A 372 9.58 24.62 -26.47
N ASN A 373 8.60 23.89 -27.00
CA ASN A 373 8.77 23.09 -28.21
C ASN A 373 8.22 23.77 -29.47
N ASN A 374 8.05 25.09 -29.45
CA ASN A 374 7.61 25.87 -30.61
C ASN A 374 6.39 25.28 -31.33
N PHE A 375 5.35 24.97 -30.54
CA PHE A 375 4.08 24.46 -31.10
C PHE A 375 3.41 25.55 -31.94
N VAL A 376 3.14 25.24 -33.20
CA VAL A 376 2.42 26.16 -34.13
C VAL A 376 1.27 25.43 -34.76
N GLU A 377 0.04 25.92 -34.51
CA GLU A 377 -1.19 25.41 -35.06
C GLU A 377 -1.54 26.06 -36.38
N ASN A 378 -2.03 25.27 -37.33
CA ASN A 378 -2.60 25.79 -38.58
C ASN A 378 -4.12 25.94 -38.44
N ALA A 379 -4.56 27.10 -37.97
CA ALA A 379 -5.96 27.36 -37.65
C ALA A 379 -6.91 27.15 -38.84
N SER A 380 -6.47 27.44 -40.07
CA SER A 380 -7.32 27.26 -41.28
C SER A 380 -7.51 25.76 -41.58
N VAL A 381 -6.43 24.99 -41.50
CA VAL A 381 -6.48 23.53 -41.70
C VAL A 381 -7.31 22.87 -40.60
N LEU A 382 -7.13 23.32 -39.34
CA LEU A 382 -7.95 22.84 -38.23
C LEU A 382 -9.42 23.11 -38.44
N SER A 383 -9.78 24.32 -38.78
CA SER A 383 -11.21 24.67 -39.07
C SER A 383 -11.80 23.77 -40.14
N GLU A 384 -11.04 23.53 -41.24
CA GLU A 384 -11.49 22.64 -42.32
C GLU A 384 -11.62 21.19 -41.84
N ALA A 385 -10.66 20.71 -41.02
CA ALA A 385 -10.69 19.33 -40.45
C ALA A 385 -11.89 19.12 -39.53
N LEU A 386 -12.21 20.09 -38.67
CA LEU A 386 -13.33 19.98 -37.73
C LEU A 386 -14.69 19.91 -38.45
N THR A 387 -14.83 20.52 -39.65
CA THR A 387 -16.06 20.42 -40.43
C THR A 387 -16.32 19.06 -41.06
N LYS A 388 -15.35 18.15 -41.02
CA LYS A 388 -15.51 16.75 -41.48
C LYS A 388 -16.27 15.86 -40.48
N ALA A 389 -16.55 16.37 -39.31
CA ALA A 389 -17.35 15.66 -38.31
C ALA A 389 -18.82 15.58 -38.74
N ASP A 390 -19.40 14.40 -38.68
CA ASP A 390 -20.81 14.14 -38.92
C ASP A 390 -21.39 13.24 -37.80
N THR A 391 -22.66 12.90 -37.89
CA THR A 391 -23.39 12.11 -36.89
C THR A 391 -22.79 10.73 -36.64
N SER A 392 -22.03 10.16 -37.59
CA SER A 392 -21.36 8.89 -37.40
C SER A 392 -20.27 8.96 -36.34
N LEU A 393 -19.67 10.16 -36.12
CA LEU A 393 -18.70 10.38 -35.04
C LEU A 393 -19.36 10.24 -33.66
N SER A 394 -20.52 10.88 -33.48
CA SER A 394 -21.29 10.75 -32.23
C SER A 394 -21.75 9.33 -31.97
N ASN A 395 -21.90 8.51 -33.00
CA ASN A 395 -22.23 7.09 -32.91
C ASN A 395 -21.02 6.16 -32.79
N GLY A 396 -19.79 6.70 -32.82
CA GLY A 396 -18.54 5.91 -32.70
C GLY A 396 -18.19 5.09 -33.95
N SER A 397 -18.63 5.50 -35.12
CA SER A 397 -18.43 4.79 -36.40
C SER A 397 -17.86 5.66 -37.53
N TRP A 398 -17.35 6.84 -37.17
CA TRP A 398 -16.86 7.81 -38.16
C TRP A 398 -15.62 7.30 -38.90
N LYS A 399 -15.56 7.62 -40.19
CA LYS A 399 -14.45 7.29 -41.08
C LYS A 399 -14.18 8.48 -41.96
N TYR A 400 -12.93 8.70 -42.30
CA TYR A 400 -12.55 9.73 -43.26
C TYR A 400 -12.19 9.15 -44.65
N ASN A 401 -12.25 9.98 -45.65
CA ASN A 401 -11.88 9.60 -47.03
C ASN A 401 -10.35 9.71 -47.19
N ASN A 402 -9.68 8.59 -47.47
CA ASN A 402 -8.23 8.52 -47.67
C ASN A 402 -7.74 9.27 -48.94
N THR A 403 -8.63 9.67 -49.86
CA THR A 403 -8.28 10.42 -51.07
C THR A 403 -8.45 11.94 -50.88
N ASP A 404 -8.95 12.42 -49.74
CA ASP A 404 -9.09 13.84 -49.47
C ASP A 404 -7.71 14.49 -49.33
N LYS A 405 -7.44 15.52 -50.13
CA LYS A 405 -6.16 16.25 -50.09
C LYS A 405 -5.90 16.91 -48.74
N LEU A 406 -6.93 17.11 -47.92
CA LEU A 406 -6.83 17.67 -46.59
C LEU A 406 -5.93 16.82 -45.67
N ILE A 407 -6.00 15.49 -45.79
CA ILE A 407 -5.30 14.56 -44.85
C ILE A 407 -3.77 14.72 -44.88
N SER A 408 -3.20 15.19 -45.97
CA SER A 408 -1.76 15.43 -46.13
C SER A 408 -1.28 16.78 -45.58
N LYS A 409 -2.22 17.73 -45.34
CA LYS A 409 -1.87 19.03 -44.76
C LYS A 409 -1.41 18.93 -43.35
N ALA A 410 -0.39 19.73 -42.97
CA ALA A 410 0.05 19.84 -41.59
C ALA A 410 -1.02 20.56 -40.76
N LEU A 411 -1.49 19.89 -39.71
CA LEU A 411 -2.48 20.39 -38.76
C LEU A 411 -1.82 21.30 -37.74
N PHE A 412 -0.65 20.87 -37.27
CA PHE A 412 0.26 21.65 -36.41
C PHE A 412 1.70 21.16 -36.59
N THR A 413 2.64 21.91 -36.05
CA THR A 413 4.06 21.50 -35.95
C THR A 413 4.55 21.61 -34.54
N ILE A 414 5.48 20.72 -34.17
CA ILE A 414 6.26 20.76 -32.92
C ILE A 414 7.75 20.81 -33.33
N ASN A 415 8.47 21.88 -33.00
CA ASN A 415 9.84 22.09 -33.43
C ASN A 415 10.10 21.77 -34.92
N LYS A 416 9.22 22.24 -35.81
CA LYS A 416 9.25 22.00 -37.27
C LYS A 416 8.82 20.58 -37.71
N THR A 417 8.63 19.62 -36.81
CA THR A 417 8.08 18.30 -37.13
C THR A 417 6.59 18.44 -37.41
N PRO A 418 6.10 18.13 -38.64
CA PRO A 418 4.70 18.28 -38.96
C PRO A 418 3.87 17.09 -38.47
N TYR A 419 2.70 17.40 -37.92
CA TYR A 419 1.65 16.45 -37.61
C TYR A 419 0.45 16.73 -38.55
N THR A 420 0.11 15.73 -39.34
CA THR A 420 -0.88 15.92 -40.42
C THR A 420 -2.31 15.71 -39.92
N VAL A 421 -3.28 16.15 -40.71
CA VAL A 421 -4.68 15.83 -40.50
C VAL A 421 -4.92 14.33 -40.51
N LYS A 422 -4.16 13.55 -41.29
CA LYS A 422 -4.20 12.08 -41.26
C LYS A 422 -3.90 11.53 -39.90
N ASN A 423 -2.83 11.99 -39.26
CA ASN A 423 -2.46 11.53 -37.91
C ASN A 423 -3.59 11.78 -36.90
N PHE A 424 -4.22 12.93 -36.98
CA PHE A 424 -5.36 13.26 -36.13
C PHE A 424 -6.58 12.40 -36.45
N PHE A 425 -6.94 12.21 -37.72
CA PHE A 425 -8.08 11.41 -38.11
C PHE A 425 -7.91 9.93 -37.80
N ASP A 426 -6.67 9.40 -37.87
CA ASP A 426 -6.37 8.05 -37.39
C ASP A 426 -6.60 7.94 -35.88
N TYR A 427 -6.15 8.94 -35.12
CA TYR A 427 -6.41 8.99 -33.66
C TYR A 427 -7.93 9.03 -33.37
N VAL A 428 -8.71 9.87 -34.10
CA VAL A 428 -10.15 9.91 -33.94
C VAL A 428 -10.80 8.56 -34.22
N ARG A 429 -10.40 7.90 -35.31
CA ARG A 429 -10.93 6.59 -35.68
C ARG A 429 -10.68 5.52 -34.59
N GLU A 430 -9.52 5.59 -33.95
CA GLU A 430 -9.11 4.64 -32.91
C GLU A 430 -9.74 4.91 -31.54
N THR A 431 -10.04 6.18 -31.24
CA THR A 431 -10.47 6.59 -29.89
C THR A 431 -11.95 6.95 -29.78
N GLN A 432 -12.65 7.16 -30.91
CA GLN A 432 -14.06 7.53 -30.89
C GLN A 432 -14.93 6.51 -30.17
N GLN A 433 -15.95 6.99 -29.50
CA GLN A 433 -16.95 6.21 -28.78
C GLN A 433 -18.35 6.68 -29.10
N ASN A 434 -19.34 5.84 -28.86
CA ASN A 434 -20.73 6.26 -28.95
C ASN A 434 -21.04 7.24 -27.80
N LYS A 435 -21.28 8.50 -28.13
CA LYS A 435 -21.59 9.60 -27.20
C LYS A 435 -23.04 10.06 -27.31
N GLY A 436 -23.84 9.37 -28.12
CA GLY A 436 -25.26 9.67 -28.31
C GLY A 436 -25.54 11.03 -28.97
N LYS A 437 -26.12 11.96 -28.21
CA LYS A 437 -26.62 13.23 -28.75
C LYS A 437 -25.61 14.38 -28.79
N ILE A 438 -24.31 14.12 -28.54
CA ILE A 438 -23.29 15.16 -28.57
C ILE A 438 -23.17 15.77 -29.99
N SER A 439 -22.92 17.07 -30.09
CA SER A 439 -22.60 17.73 -31.37
C SER A 439 -21.35 17.11 -31.98
N PRO A 440 -21.39 16.58 -33.23
CA PRO A 440 -20.22 15.99 -33.87
C PRO A 440 -19.01 16.93 -33.94
N PHE A 441 -19.29 18.22 -34.27
CA PHE A 441 -18.26 19.24 -34.31
C PHE A 441 -17.57 19.44 -32.94
N PHE A 442 -18.35 19.56 -31.88
CA PHE A 442 -17.83 19.72 -30.54
C PHE A 442 -17.04 18.48 -30.09
N TYR A 443 -17.52 17.29 -30.43
CA TYR A 443 -16.81 16.05 -30.12
C TYR A 443 -15.48 15.94 -30.86
N MET A 444 -15.44 16.29 -32.15
CA MET A 444 -14.20 16.37 -32.92
C MET A 444 -13.21 17.37 -32.33
N GLN A 445 -13.71 18.53 -31.86
CA GLN A 445 -12.90 19.56 -31.21
C GLN A 445 -12.31 19.02 -29.87
N THR A 446 -13.09 18.27 -29.11
CA THR A 446 -12.64 17.62 -27.87
C THR A 446 -11.53 16.62 -28.16
N LEU A 447 -11.72 15.74 -29.16
CA LEU A 447 -10.74 14.78 -29.61
C LEU A 447 -9.46 15.44 -30.14
N TYR A 448 -9.58 16.59 -30.81
CA TYR A 448 -8.42 17.37 -31.23
C TYR A 448 -7.58 17.89 -30.05
N LYS A 449 -8.27 18.43 -29.03
CA LYS A 449 -7.59 18.87 -27.82
C LYS A 449 -6.86 17.71 -27.14
N GLU A 450 -7.51 16.56 -26.98
CA GLU A 450 -6.92 15.37 -26.40
C GLU A 450 -5.70 14.87 -27.21
N TYR A 451 -5.83 14.85 -28.54
CA TYR A 451 -4.77 14.48 -29.46
C TYR A 451 -3.55 15.39 -29.34
N THR A 452 -3.76 16.72 -29.36
CA THR A 452 -2.66 17.68 -29.22
C THR A 452 -1.98 17.60 -27.88
N ASP A 453 -2.74 17.48 -26.79
CA ASP A 453 -2.22 17.37 -25.43
C ASP A 453 -1.39 16.08 -25.26
N LYS A 454 -1.87 14.96 -25.81
CA LYS A 454 -1.16 13.68 -25.81
C LYS A 454 0.12 13.73 -26.66
N THR A 455 0.02 14.33 -27.84
CA THR A 455 1.15 14.40 -28.80
C THR A 455 2.28 15.27 -28.27
N ILE A 456 1.99 16.43 -27.65
CA ILE A 456 3.04 17.32 -27.12
C ILE A 456 3.76 16.67 -25.93
N VAL A 457 3.04 15.91 -25.06
CA VAL A 457 3.65 15.16 -23.96
C VAL A 457 4.52 14.03 -24.50
N ALA A 458 4.03 13.26 -25.47
CA ALA A 458 4.80 12.19 -26.09
C ALA A 458 6.05 12.72 -26.82
N TYR A 459 5.94 13.89 -27.45
CA TYR A 459 7.08 14.56 -28.06
C TYR A 459 8.15 14.93 -27.01
N GLU A 460 7.75 15.55 -25.89
CA GLU A 460 8.67 15.87 -24.81
C GLU A 460 9.31 14.62 -24.22
N GLU A 461 8.52 13.57 -23.94
CA GLU A 461 8.98 12.30 -23.40
C GLU A 461 10.06 11.67 -24.30
N ALA A 462 9.87 11.68 -25.62
CA ALA A 462 10.82 11.16 -26.60
C ALA A 462 12.15 11.96 -26.67
N HIS A 463 12.14 13.23 -26.22
CA HIS A 463 13.31 14.11 -26.29
C HIS A 463 13.92 14.41 -24.91
N LEU A 464 13.48 13.75 -23.84
CA LEU A 464 14.01 13.98 -22.49
C LEU A 464 15.51 13.69 -22.39
N GLU A 465 16.00 12.63 -23.05
CA GLU A 465 17.42 12.27 -23.05
C GLU A 465 18.29 13.33 -23.72
N ASP A 466 17.77 14.05 -24.72
CA ASP A 466 18.49 15.12 -25.41
C ASP A 466 18.45 16.42 -24.63
N LYS A 467 17.36 16.67 -23.91
CA LYS A 467 17.10 17.92 -23.19
C LYS A 467 17.69 17.94 -21.78
N TYR A 468 17.72 16.77 -21.10
CA TYR A 468 18.12 16.66 -19.70
C TYR A 468 19.25 15.66 -19.52
N PRO A 469 20.50 16.12 -19.33
CA PRO A 469 21.66 15.24 -19.14
C PRO A 469 21.51 14.28 -17.95
N ASP A 470 20.87 14.73 -16.85
CA ASP A 470 20.62 13.90 -15.67
C ASP A 470 19.66 12.74 -15.97
N TYR A 471 18.60 13.01 -16.75
CA TYR A 471 17.69 11.97 -17.21
C TYR A 471 18.39 10.93 -18.07
N LYS A 472 19.21 11.38 -19.04
CA LYS A 472 20.02 10.52 -19.90
C LYS A 472 20.96 9.61 -19.10
N ALA A 473 21.65 10.18 -18.10
CA ALA A 473 22.52 9.42 -17.21
C ALA A 473 21.74 8.37 -16.41
N LEU A 474 20.57 8.74 -15.91
CA LEU A 474 19.70 7.84 -15.15
C LEU A 474 19.15 6.70 -16.03
N VAL A 475 18.67 6.99 -17.23
CA VAL A 475 18.22 5.96 -18.20
C VAL A 475 19.37 5.00 -18.53
N LYS A 476 20.59 5.52 -18.74
CA LYS A 476 21.77 4.69 -18.98
C LYS A 476 22.09 3.78 -17.80
N GLU A 477 22.02 4.31 -16.58
CA GLU A 477 22.22 3.52 -15.35
C GLU A 477 21.22 2.35 -15.24
N TYR A 478 19.93 2.60 -15.49
CA TYR A 478 18.93 1.54 -15.49
C TYR A 478 19.13 0.53 -16.61
N ARG A 479 19.43 1.00 -17.83
CA ARG A 479 19.76 0.13 -18.97
C ARG A 479 20.90 -0.82 -18.65
N ASP A 480 22.02 -0.26 -18.18
CA ASP A 480 23.19 -1.04 -17.84
C ASP A 480 22.93 -1.98 -16.65
N GLY A 481 22.06 -1.54 -15.70
CA GLY A 481 21.61 -2.35 -14.55
C GLY A 481 20.79 -3.58 -14.96
N ILE A 482 19.85 -3.45 -15.90
CA ILE A 482 19.06 -4.57 -16.44
C ILE A 482 19.99 -5.58 -17.10
N LEU A 483 20.91 -5.12 -17.94
CA LEU A 483 21.89 -5.98 -18.63
C LEU A 483 22.78 -6.73 -17.63
N LEU A 484 23.29 -6.02 -16.61
CA LEU A 484 24.07 -6.64 -15.54
C LEU A 484 23.28 -7.71 -14.82
N PHE A 485 22.02 -7.44 -14.46
CA PHE A 485 21.16 -8.38 -13.74
C PHE A 485 20.97 -9.67 -14.54
N GLN A 486 20.64 -9.56 -15.84
CA GLN A 486 20.46 -10.72 -16.71
C GLN A 486 21.76 -11.56 -16.84
N MET A 487 22.90 -10.92 -16.94
CA MET A 487 24.19 -11.59 -16.99
C MET A 487 24.54 -12.27 -15.67
N MET A 488 24.33 -11.58 -14.53
CA MET A 488 24.58 -12.15 -13.20
C MET A 488 23.68 -13.34 -12.92
N ASP A 489 22.42 -13.27 -13.32
CA ASP A 489 21.50 -14.40 -13.19
C ASP A 489 21.99 -15.61 -13.99
N THR A 490 22.35 -15.42 -15.25
CA THR A 490 22.73 -16.51 -16.14
C THR A 490 24.11 -17.08 -15.81
N LYS A 491 25.12 -16.22 -15.62
CA LYS A 491 26.52 -16.63 -15.47
C LYS A 491 26.90 -17.02 -14.04
N VAL A 492 26.16 -16.50 -13.05
CA VAL A 492 26.54 -16.63 -11.64
C VAL A 492 25.45 -17.29 -10.82
N TRP A 493 24.26 -16.65 -10.67
CA TRP A 493 23.28 -17.09 -9.67
C TRP A 493 22.59 -18.39 -10.04
N THR A 494 21.96 -18.44 -11.20
CA THR A 494 21.31 -19.66 -11.70
C THR A 494 22.33 -20.77 -11.93
N LYS A 495 23.52 -20.45 -12.48
CA LYS A 495 24.61 -21.42 -12.68
C LYS A 495 25.07 -22.01 -11.34
N ALA A 496 25.29 -21.21 -10.29
CA ALA A 496 25.74 -21.72 -8.99
C ALA A 496 24.74 -22.71 -8.33
N ILE A 497 23.45 -22.58 -8.66
CA ILE A 497 22.39 -23.46 -8.15
C ILE A 497 22.26 -24.73 -9.02
N THR A 498 22.39 -24.62 -10.33
CA THR A 498 22.11 -25.70 -11.29
C THR A 498 23.34 -26.55 -11.59
N ASP A 499 24.54 -25.97 -11.59
CA ASP A 499 25.80 -26.66 -11.79
C ASP A 499 26.25 -27.44 -10.56
N THR A 500 25.55 -28.53 -10.28
CA THR A 500 25.86 -29.38 -9.11
C THR A 500 27.23 -30.04 -9.18
N VAL A 501 27.78 -30.30 -10.38
CA VAL A 501 29.10 -30.89 -10.57
C VAL A 501 30.18 -29.87 -10.23
N GLY A 502 30.09 -28.65 -10.79
CA GLY A 502 31.01 -27.56 -10.48
C GLY A 502 31.00 -27.19 -8.99
N ALA A 503 29.80 -27.09 -8.40
CA ALA A 503 29.65 -26.77 -6.97
C ALA A 503 30.28 -27.88 -6.06
N ARG A 504 30.14 -29.17 -6.42
CA ARG A 504 30.80 -30.25 -5.68
C ARG A 504 32.32 -30.22 -5.84
N THR A 505 32.79 -29.96 -7.05
CA THR A 505 34.24 -29.83 -7.32
C THR A 505 34.84 -28.67 -6.50
N PHE A 506 34.13 -27.53 -6.49
CA PHE A 506 34.52 -26.37 -5.70
C PHE A 506 34.52 -26.68 -4.20
N PHE A 507 33.51 -27.38 -3.69
CA PHE A 507 33.43 -27.82 -2.30
C PHE A 507 34.63 -28.71 -1.91
N GLU A 508 34.94 -29.76 -2.71
CA GLU A 508 36.07 -30.67 -2.40
C GLU A 508 37.42 -29.93 -2.41
N ALA A 509 37.60 -28.94 -3.29
CA ALA A 509 38.80 -28.11 -3.33
C ALA A 509 38.91 -27.12 -2.16
N ASN A 510 37.80 -26.83 -1.47
CA ASN A 510 37.72 -25.88 -0.37
C ASN A 510 37.18 -26.50 0.92
N LYS A 511 37.21 -27.80 1.08
CA LYS A 511 36.58 -28.58 2.16
C LYS A 511 36.97 -28.10 3.55
N ASP A 512 38.21 -27.65 3.72
CA ASP A 512 38.73 -27.15 4.99
C ASP A 512 38.04 -25.87 5.49
N LYS A 513 37.37 -25.13 4.61
CA LYS A 513 36.57 -23.94 4.97
C LYS A 513 35.23 -24.31 5.62
N TYR A 514 34.70 -25.51 5.34
CA TYR A 514 33.38 -25.93 5.75
C TYR A 514 33.45 -26.90 6.92
N GLN A 515 33.61 -26.38 8.09
CA GLN A 515 33.74 -27.17 9.31
C GLN A 515 32.57 -26.96 10.23
N TRP A 516 32.15 -28.04 10.90
CA TRP A 516 31.35 -27.94 12.09
C TRP A 516 32.31 -27.81 13.28
N GLY A 517 32.07 -26.85 14.17
CA GLY A 517 32.61 -26.84 15.50
C GLY A 517 32.01 -27.97 16.35
N GLN A 518 32.38 -28.06 17.62
CA GLN A 518 31.71 -28.94 18.57
C GLN A 518 30.24 -28.58 18.65
N ARG A 519 29.34 -29.57 18.59
CA ARG A 519 27.90 -29.40 18.64
C ARG A 519 27.29 -30.25 19.76
N ALA A 520 26.26 -29.73 20.42
CA ALA A 520 25.49 -30.45 21.40
C ALA A 520 24.02 -30.49 21.03
N THR A 521 23.45 -31.70 20.98
CA THR A 521 22.00 -31.86 20.86
C THR A 521 21.41 -31.81 22.25
N ALA A 522 20.59 -30.80 22.52
CA ALA A 522 20.09 -30.53 23.85
C ALA A 522 18.63 -30.06 23.85
N VAL A 523 17.98 -30.27 24.98
CA VAL A 523 16.69 -29.65 25.33
C VAL A 523 16.93 -28.76 26.56
N ILE A 524 16.51 -27.50 26.40
CA ILE A 524 16.75 -26.46 27.41
C ILE A 524 15.39 -26.00 27.93
N TYR A 525 15.18 -26.12 29.23
CA TYR A 525 13.98 -25.66 29.93
C TYR A 525 14.34 -24.40 30.72
N ASN A 526 13.74 -23.30 30.40
CA ASN A 526 13.87 -22.05 31.13
C ASN A 526 12.59 -21.84 31.94
N ALA A 527 12.56 -22.23 33.19
CA ALA A 527 11.41 -22.22 34.08
C ALA A 527 11.45 -21.06 35.08
N ALA A 528 10.30 -20.48 35.40
CA ALA A 528 10.18 -19.38 36.36
C ALA A 528 10.66 -19.79 37.76
N ASN A 529 10.51 -21.05 38.15
CA ASN A 529 10.96 -21.61 39.40
C ASN A 529 11.05 -23.15 39.35
N GLN A 530 11.53 -23.77 40.42
CA GLN A 530 11.69 -25.22 40.50
C GLN A 530 10.36 -25.97 40.43
N GLY A 531 9.27 -25.42 40.95
CA GLY A 531 7.93 -26.03 40.89
C GLY A 531 7.44 -26.20 39.44
N VAL A 532 7.58 -25.17 38.64
CA VAL A 532 7.23 -25.19 37.21
C VAL A 532 8.08 -26.22 36.44
N LEU A 533 9.38 -26.29 36.72
CA LEU A 533 10.26 -27.29 36.11
C LEU A 533 9.84 -28.71 36.47
N ASN A 534 9.49 -28.97 37.73
CA ASN A 534 9.08 -30.29 38.19
C ASN A 534 7.74 -30.69 37.53
N GLU A 535 6.76 -29.78 37.44
CA GLU A 535 5.49 -30.01 36.75
C GLU A 535 5.71 -30.33 35.26
N ALA A 536 6.60 -29.59 34.59
CA ALA A 536 6.96 -29.87 33.20
C ALA A 536 7.59 -31.25 33.02
N LYS A 537 8.50 -31.65 33.92
CA LYS A 537 9.14 -32.97 33.88
C LYS A 537 8.15 -34.13 34.17
N GLU A 538 7.19 -33.91 35.06
CA GLU A 538 6.16 -34.90 35.38
C GLU A 538 5.26 -35.11 34.14
N LEU A 539 4.82 -34.04 33.48
CA LEU A 539 4.04 -34.13 32.24
C LEU A 539 4.80 -34.86 31.11
N LEU A 540 6.10 -34.59 30.98
CA LEU A 540 6.95 -35.21 29.97
C LEU A 540 7.25 -36.69 30.26
N SER A 541 7.11 -37.15 31.53
CA SER A 541 7.28 -38.56 31.89
C SER A 541 6.12 -39.43 31.40
N GLN A 542 4.97 -38.82 31.03
CA GLN A 542 3.80 -39.49 30.52
C GLN A 542 3.93 -39.73 29.03
N SER A 543 3.40 -40.85 28.51
CA SER A 543 3.39 -41.14 27.07
C SER A 543 2.51 -40.15 26.26
N MET A 544 1.50 -39.62 26.91
CA MET A 544 0.68 -38.49 26.49
C MET A 544 0.05 -37.85 27.73
N TYR A 545 -0.15 -36.54 27.70
CA TYR A 545 -0.71 -35.80 28.85
C TYR A 545 -1.95 -35.01 28.39
N PRO A 546 -2.95 -34.83 29.30
CA PRO A 546 -4.19 -34.12 28.95
C PRO A 546 -3.93 -32.64 28.74
N VAL A 547 -4.53 -32.10 27.68
CA VAL A 547 -4.57 -30.67 27.37
C VAL A 547 -5.97 -30.13 27.58
N LYS A 548 -6.07 -28.91 28.11
CA LYS A 548 -7.33 -28.28 28.47
C LYS A 548 -7.96 -27.43 27.36
N GLU A 549 -7.15 -26.99 26.42
CA GLU A 549 -7.58 -26.14 25.33
C GLU A 549 -7.24 -26.77 23.96
N PRO A 550 -8.09 -26.59 22.94
CA PRO A 550 -9.38 -25.91 23.01
C PRO A 550 -10.44 -26.73 23.76
N LYS A 551 -11.38 -26.06 24.42
CA LYS A 551 -12.55 -26.73 24.98
C LYS A 551 -13.47 -27.19 23.85
N ILE A 552 -13.80 -28.47 23.83
CA ILE A 552 -14.70 -29.05 22.86
C ILE A 552 -16.04 -29.31 23.56
N ALA A 553 -17.12 -28.79 22.99
CA ALA A 553 -18.47 -29.06 23.49
C ALA A 553 -18.80 -30.54 23.30
N GLU A 554 -19.46 -31.15 24.30
CA GLU A 554 -20.01 -32.49 24.16
C GLU A 554 -21.14 -32.51 23.12
N LEU A 555 -21.26 -33.60 22.41
CA LEU A 555 -22.37 -33.82 21.46
C LEU A 555 -23.47 -34.60 22.18
N ASN A 556 -24.71 -34.13 22.07
CA ASN A 556 -25.87 -34.73 22.72
C ASN A 556 -26.86 -35.31 21.67
N PHE A 557 -27.19 -36.58 21.78
CA PHE A 557 -27.99 -37.30 20.82
C PHE A 557 -29.43 -37.52 21.30
N ASP A 558 -30.38 -37.52 20.38
CA ASP A 558 -31.73 -37.90 20.65
C ASP A 558 -31.82 -39.43 20.91
N LYS A 559 -32.87 -39.86 21.60
CA LYS A 559 -33.12 -41.26 21.96
C LYS A 559 -32.99 -42.17 20.75
N GLY A 560 -32.13 -43.19 20.86
CA GLY A 560 -31.93 -44.21 19.83
C GLY A 560 -31.16 -43.71 18.58
N LYS A 561 -30.67 -42.47 18.57
CA LYS A 561 -29.88 -41.91 17.44
C LYS A 561 -28.40 -41.99 17.73
N SER A 562 -27.62 -42.24 16.66
CA SER A 562 -26.16 -42.26 16.69
C SER A 562 -25.53 -41.45 15.53
N ALA A 563 -26.34 -41.01 14.56
CA ALA A 563 -25.84 -40.17 13.44
C ALA A 563 -25.65 -38.72 13.89
N LEU A 564 -24.59 -38.08 13.40
CA LEU A 564 -24.31 -36.68 13.65
C LEU A 564 -25.29 -35.77 12.91
N SER A 565 -25.87 -34.81 13.60
CA SER A 565 -26.64 -33.72 12.99
C SER A 565 -25.70 -32.66 12.37
N GLU A 566 -26.21 -31.75 11.55
CA GLU A 566 -25.45 -30.64 11.00
C GLU A 566 -24.93 -29.71 12.11
N ALA A 567 -25.67 -29.54 13.20
CA ALA A 567 -25.21 -28.78 14.35
C ALA A 567 -24.01 -29.45 15.05
N ASP A 568 -24.00 -30.79 15.17
CA ASP A 568 -22.87 -31.54 15.71
C ASP A 568 -21.64 -31.41 14.83
N LYS A 569 -21.79 -31.54 13.52
CA LYS A 569 -20.70 -31.32 12.56
C LYS A 569 -20.14 -29.92 12.63
N GLN A 570 -20.99 -28.90 12.82
CA GLN A 570 -20.55 -27.51 13.00
C GLN A 570 -19.74 -27.35 14.31
N SER A 571 -20.16 -27.98 15.39
CA SER A 571 -19.45 -27.97 16.67
C SER A 571 -18.05 -28.62 16.57
N LEU A 572 -17.92 -29.68 15.76
CA LEU A 572 -16.64 -30.36 15.53
C LEU A 572 -15.63 -29.56 14.68
N LYS A 573 -16.04 -28.49 13.99
CA LYS A 573 -15.11 -27.69 13.20
C LYS A 573 -13.99 -27.04 14.02
N SER A 574 -14.24 -26.72 15.28
CA SER A 574 -13.22 -26.17 16.17
C SER A 574 -12.15 -27.21 16.49
N LEU A 575 -12.56 -28.46 16.73
CA LEU A 575 -11.66 -29.60 16.96
C LEU A 575 -10.85 -29.91 15.69
N LEU A 576 -11.49 -29.97 14.52
CA LEU A 576 -10.80 -30.20 13.25
C LEU A 576 -9.71 -29.16 13.00
N ARG A 577 -10.02 -27.87 13.19
CA ARG A 577 -9.01 -26.80 13.05
C ARG A 577 -7.85 -26.95 14.03
N ALA A 578 -8.13 -27.32 15.28
CA ALA A 578 -7.09 -27.52 16.28
C ALA A 578 -6.17 -28.68 15.89
N MET A 579 -6.77 -29.82 15.46
CA MET A 579 -6.01 -31.01 15.08
C MET A 579 -5.27 -30.86 13.75
N THR A 580 -5.75 -30.00 12.84
CA THR A 580 -5.02 -29.63 11.60
C THR A 580 -3.82 -28.74 11.91
N ARG A 581 -3.94 -27.84 12.87
CA ARG A 581 -2.86 -26.90 13.25
C ARG A 581 -1.78 -27.55 14.11
N ASP A 582 -2.14 -28.53 14.94
CA ASP A 582 -1.25 -29.22 15.85
C ASP A 582 -1.30 -30.75 15.57
N GLU A 583 -0.26 -31.25 14.93
CA GLU A 583 -0.15 -32.66 14.54
C GLU A 583 0.10 -33.61 15.74
N ASP A 584 0.58 -33.09 16.86
CA ASP A 584 0.82 -33.84 18.07
C ASP A 584 -0.44 -33.98 18.95
N LEU A 585 -1.52 -33.29 18.58
CA LEU A 585 -2.78 -33.34 19.31
C LEU A 585 -3.52 -34.67 19.05
N ILE A 586 -3.91 -35.34 20.13
CA ILE A 586 -4.66 -36.60 20.13
C ILE A 586 -6.01 -36.33 20.79
N VAL A 587 -7.11 -36.84 20.22
CA VAL A 587 -8.44 -36.74 20.81
C VAL A 587 -8.97 -38.10 21.28
N GLU A 588 -9.41 -38.16 22.51
CA GLU A 588 -10.27 -39.28 23.01
C GLU A 588 -11.72 -38.92 22.69
N VAL A 589 -12.41 -39.81 21.99
CA VAL A 589 -13.84 -39.72 21.62
C VAL A 589 -14.58 -40.77 22.43
N ALA A 590 -15.22 -40.33 23.50
CA ALA A 590 -15.89 -41.20 24.47
C ALA A 590 -17.41 -41.19 24.31
N GLY A 591 -17.98 -42.29 23.85
CA GLY A 591 -19.42 -42.48 23.68
C GLY A 591 -20.11 -42.95 24.94
N HIS A 592 -21.33 -42.44 25.18
CA HIS A 592 -22.18 -42.80 26.31
C HIS A 592 -23.63 -43.04 25.83
N ALA A 593 -24.33 -43.93 26.53
CA ALA A 593 -25.76 -44.20 26.31
C ALA A 593 -26.55 -43.94 27.60
N ASP A 594 -27.83 -43.61 27.46
CA ASP A 594 -28.75 -43.52 28.58
C ASP A 594 -29.05 -44.92 29.11
N PRO A 595 -29.21 -45.13 30.42
CA PRO A 595 -29.59 -46.43 31.00
C PRO A 595 -30.81 -47.08 30.36
N ARG A 596 -31.65 -46.32 29.71
CA ARG A 596 -32.88 -46.80 29.04
C ARG A 596 -32.67 -47.09 27.54
N GLU A 597 -31.47 -46.95 27.01
CA GLU A 597 -31.12 -47.24 25.62
C GLU A 597 -30.40 -48.59 25.50
N LYS A 598 -30.19 -49.05 24.26
CA LYS A 598 -29.31 -50.19 24.00
C LYS A 598 -27.86 -49.79 24.22
N ASP A 599 -27.09 -50.69 24.80
CA ASP A 599 -25.67 -50.44 25.18
C ASP A 599 -24.78 -50.10 23.96
N GLU A 600 -25.02 -50.78 22.83
CA GLU A 600 -24.32 -50.58 21.57
C GLU A 600 -24.35 -49.16 21.01
N LEU A 601 -25.34 -48.32 21.41
CA LEU A 601 -25.47 -46.95 20.91
C LEU A 601 -24.32 -46.04 21.33
N SER A 602 -23.69 -46.29 22.46
CA SER A 602 -22.52 -45.55 22.90
C SER A 602 -21.34 -45.72 21.92
N GLY A 603 -21.05 -46.96 21.53
CA GLY A 603 -20.02 -47.30 20.56
C GLY A 603 -20.33 -46.78 19.17
N LEU A 604 -21.60 -46.80 18.75
CA LEU A 604 -22.04 -46.28 17.45
C LEU A 604 -21.90 -44.75 17.38
N ARG A 605 -22.20 -44.01 18.48
CA ARG A 605 -22.00 -42.55 18.58
C ARG A 605 -20.51 -42.17 18.49
N ALA A 606 -19.66 -42.88 19.25
CA ALA A 606 -18.21 -42.68 19.20
C ALA A 606 -17.67 -43.00 17.80
N LYS A 607 -18.20 -44.09 17.16
CA LYS A 607 -17.78 -44.44 15.79
C LYS A 607 -18.18 -43.39 14.78
N ALA A 608 -19.44 -42.92 14.76
CA ALA A 608 -19.88 -41.89 13.84
C ALA A 608 -19.09 -40.58 13.96
N THR A 609 -18.73 -40.23 15.19
CA THR A 609 -17.86 -39.06 15.44
C THR A 609 -16.44 -39.30 14.94
N THR A 610 -15.86 -40.49 15.17
CA THR A 610 -14.55 -40.86 14.68
C THR A 610 -14.50 -40.85 13.15
N ASP A 611 -15.48 -41.49 12.49
CA ASP A 611 -15.59 -41.56 11.05
C ASP A 611 -15.64 -40.14 10.47
N TYR A 612 -16.45 -39.24 11.04
CA TYR A 612 -16.49 -37.82 10.60
C TYR A 612 -15.15 -37.11 10.72
N LEU A 613 -14.41 -37.31 11.81
CA LEU A 613 -13.08 -36.71 12.01
C LEU A 613 -12.10 -37.26 10.97
N THR A 614 -12.11 -38.56 10.69
CA THR A 614 -11.22 -39.18 9.70
C THR A 614 -11.54 -38.76 8.28
N ASP A 615 -12.83 -38.68 7.93
CA ASP A 615 -13.29 -38.20 6.61
C ASP A 615 -12.91 -36.74 6.36
N ASN A 616 -12.66 -35.95 7.43
CA ASN A 616 -12.18 -34.57 7.38
C ASN A 616 -10.66 -34.43 7.65
N GLY A 617 -9.88 -35.49 7.45
CA GLY A 617 -8.42 -35.45 7.37
C GLY A 617 -7.66 -35.69 8.67
N VAL A 618 -8.35 -36.06 9.79
CA VAL A 618 -7.66 -36.45 11.03
C VAL A 618 -7.20 -37.90 10.91
N SER A 619 -5.90 -38.17 11.11
CA SER A 619 -5.38 -39.54 11.12
C SER A 619 -6.04 -40.38 12.23
N ILE A 620 -6.45 -41.59 11.91
CA ILE A 620 -7.02 -42.53 12.90
C ILE A 620 -6.08 -42.81 14.07
N THR A 621 -4.77 -42.74 13.86
CA THR A 621 -3.74 -42.90 14.91
C THR A 621 -3.76 -41.82 15.97
N ARG A 622 -4.47 -40.71 15.69
CA ARG A 622 -4.64 -39.56 16.58
C ARG A 622 -6.02 -39.54 17.25
N ILE A 623 -6.80 -40.59 17.11
CA ILE A 623 -8.12 -40.71 17.70
C ILE A 623 -8.17 -41.94 18.59
N VAL A 624 -8.44 -41.74 19.88
CA VAL A 624 -8.64 -42.80 20.86
C VAL A 624 -10.16 -42.97 21.08
N ARG A 625 -10.75 -43.99 20.53
CA ARG A 625 -12.18 -44.26 20.71
C ARG A 625 -12.41 -45.01 22.00
N LYS A 626 -13.36 -44.52 22.84
CA LYS A 626 -13.85 -45.16 24.08
C LYS A 626 -15.34 -45.40 24.00
N ASP A 627 -15.74 -46.51 24.56
CA ASP A 627 -17.14 -46.90 24.72
C ASP A 627 -17.43 -47.14 26.20
N PHE A 628 -18.25 -46.28 26.78
CA PHE A 628 -18.61 -46.34 28.19
C PHE A 628 -20.00 -46.96 28.43
N GLY A 629 -20.68 -47.36 27.38
CA GLY A 629 -21.98 -47.99 27.50
C GLY A 629 -22.98 -47.10 28.28
N ARG A 630 -23.77 -47.75 29.11
CA ARG A 630 -24.79 -47.11 29.97
C ARG A 630 -24.30 -46.81 31.38
N PHE A 631 -23.06 -47.11 31.69
CA PHE A 631 -22.54 -47.16 33.07
C PHE A 631 -22.12 -45.81 33.66
N LYS A 632 -22.13 -44.72 32.88
CA LYS A 632 -21.74 -43.37 33.36
C LYS A 632 -22.83 -42.32 33.07
N PRO A 633 -24.07 -42.45 33.60
CA PRO A 633 -25.10 -41.44 33.45
C PRO A 633 -24.75 -40.18 34.25
N VAL A 634 -25.04 -39.00 33.67
CA VAL A 634 -24.84 -37.67 34.31
C VAL A 634 -26.17 -37.04 34.76
N SER A 635 -27.29 -37.59 34.31
CA SER A 635 -28.65 -37.14 34.70
C SER A 635 -29.57 -38.33 34.95
N ARG A 636 -30.35 -38.24 36.01
CA ARG A 636 -31.39 -39.25 36.30
C ARG A 636 -32.70 -39.00 35.51
N THR A 637 -32.93 -37.78 35.12
CA THR A 637 -34.19 -37.32 34.48
C THR A 637 -34.06 -37.03 33.02
N ASP A 638 -32.96 -36.41 32.60
CA ASP A 638 -32.71 -35.97 31.24
C ASP A 638 -31.92 -37.02 30.44
N GLN A 639 -32.62 -37.78 29.61
CA GLN A 639 -32.05 -38.83 28.76
C GLN A 639 -31.02 -38.28 27.76
N ARG A 640 -31.28 -37.08 27.23
CA ARG A 640 -30.43 -36.48 26.19
C ARG A 640 -29.03 -36.15 26.73
N LYS A 641 -28.93 -35.76 28.01
CA LYS A 641 -27.63 -35.53 28.68
C LYS A 641 -26.81 -36.79 28.85
N ASN A 642 -27.45 -37.96 28.95
CA ASN A 642 -26.76 -39.24 29.08
C ASN A 642 -26.32 -39.79 27.71
N SER A 643 -27.10 -39.48 26.65
CA SER A 643 -26.89 -39.94 25.29
C SER A 643 -25.91 -38.95 24.59
N ARG A 644 -24.59 -39.08 24.86
CA ARG A 644 -23.63 -38.07 24.46
C ARG A 644 -22.30 -38.66 24.00
N VAL A 645 -21.49 -37.79 23.31
CA VAL A 645 -20.05 -38.01 23.11
C VAL A 645 -19.30 -36.91 23.81
N VAL A 646 -18.29 -37.30 24.59
CA VAL A 646 -17.41 -36.39 25.33
C VAL A 646 -16.02 -36.48 24.72
N PHE A 647 -15.32 -35.35 24.71
CA PHE A 647 -13.98 -35.24 24.18
C PHE A 647 -12.97 -34.94 25.28
N GLN A 648 -11.83 -35.64 25.23
CA GLN A 648 -10.65 -35.32 26.01
C GLN A 648 -9.50 -35.18 25.05
N LEU A 649 -8.77 -34.06 25.13
CA LEU A 649 -7.60 -33.83 24.31
C LEU A 649 -6.33 -34.22 25.07
N PHE A 650 -5.38 -34.78 24.35
CA PHE A 650 -4.04 -35.14 24.83
C PHE A 650 -2.99 -34.63 23.83
N SER A 651 -1.76 -34.44 24.27
CA SER A 651 -0.63 -34.10 23.42
C SER A 651 0.61 -34.87 23.83
N LYS A 652 1.56 -35.02 22.89
CA LYS A 652 2.94 -35.47 23.10
C LYS A 652 3.95 -34.34 22.98
N SER A 653 3.50 -33.15 22.59
CA SER A 653 4.30 -32.00 22.22
C SER A 653 4.84 -31.26 23.45
N LYS A 654 6.16 -31.03 23.50
CA LYS A 654 6.79 -30.15 24.50
C LYS A 654 6.21 -28.72 24.41
N LYS A 655 5.83 -28.26 23.22
CA LYS A 655 5.20 -26.96 23.03
C LYS A 655 3.83 -26.84 23.67
N ALA A 656 3.06 -27.92 23.69
CA ALA A 656 1.78 -27.94 24.39
C ALA A 656 1.94 -27.86 25.91
N ILE A 657 3.00 -28.46 26.48
CA ILE A 657 3.35 -28.28 27.91
C ILE A 657 3.70 -26.82 28.20
N GLU A 658 4.54 -26.23 27.35
CA GLU A 658 4.89 -24.81 27.45
C GLU A 658 3.62 -23.93 27.43
N ASN A 659 2.73 -24.15 26.49
CA ASN A 659 1.47 -23.40 26.37
C ASN A 659 0.57 -23.60 27.59
N GLN A 660 0.45 -24.83 28.10
CA GLN A 660 -0.39 -25.15 29.26
C GLN A 660 0.11 -24.49 30.55
N LEU A 661 1.42 -24.47 30.77
CA LEU A 661 2.00 -23.85 31.95
C LEU A 661 2.01 -22.32 31.85
N ASN A 662 2.23 -21.79 30.65
CA ASN A 662 2.17 -20.35 30.39
C ASN A 662 0.74 -19.79 30.43
N ALA A 663 -0.28 -20.61 30.20
CA ALA A 663 -1.69 -20.21 30.39
C ALA A 663 -2.04 -19.90 31.85
N LYS A 664 -1.34 -20.54 32.83
CA LYS A 664 -1.51 -20.27 34.26
C LYS A 664 -0.79 -18.97 34.70
N ALA A 665 0.42 -18.75 34.19
CA ALA A 665 1.17 -17.52 34.37
C ALA A 665 2.08 -17.30 33.15
N PRO A 666 2.00 -16.14 32.46
CA PRO A 666 2.79 -15.87 31.28
C PRO A 666 4.29 -16.04 31.52
N LEU A 667 5.00 -16.56 30.50
CA LEU A 667 6.45 -16.79 30.57
C LEU A 667 6.94 -17.71 31.70
N SER A 668 6.06 -18.56 32.26
CA SER A 668 6.43 -19.51 33.28
C SER A 668 7.43 -20.54 32.78
N LEU A 669 7.32 -20.98 31.54
CA LEU A 669 8.20 -21.99 30.94
C LEU A 669 8.50 -21.63 29.51
N GLN A 670 9.75 -21.80 29.10
CA GLN A 670 10.18 -21.79 27.69
C GLN A 670 11.00 -23.06 27.44
N ILE A 671 10.68 -23.80 26.39
CA ILE A 671 11.43 -25.02 26.02
C ILE A 671 12.08 -24.76 24.66
N THR A 672 13.38 -24.94 24.58
CA THR A 672 14.14 -24.83 23.33
C THR A 672 14.87 -26.16 23.11
N GLU A 673 14.75 -26.73 21.93
CA GLU A 673 15.44 -27.96 21.58
C GLU A 673 16.09 -27.84 20.20
N GLY A 674 17.22 -28.53 20.05
CA GLY A 674 17.97 -28.51 18.80
C GLY A 674 19.38 -29.01 18.96
N THR A 675 20.13 -28.94 17.86
CA THR A 675 21.58 -29.14 17.88
C THR A 675 22.24 -27.76 17.74
N PHE A 676 23.05 -27.40 18.70
CA PHE A 676 23.64 -26.08 18.87
C PHE A 676 25.16 -26.14 18.70
N GLN A 677 25.74 -25.09 18.19
CA GLN A 677 27.18 -24.81 18.31
C GLN A 677 27.43 -23.89 19.49
N LYS A 678 28.69 -23.78 19.89
CA LYS A 678 29.08 -22.82 20.91
C LYS A 678 28.81 -21.40 20.45
N GLY A 679 28.10 -20.62 21.28
CA GLY A 679 27.60 -19.27 20.94
C GLY A 679 26.12 -19.21 20.49
N ASP A 680 25.51 -20.37 20.13
CA ASP A 680 24.10 -20.37 19.64
C ASP A 680 23.08 -20.20 20.77
N ASN A 681 23.43 -20.67 21.99
CA ASN A 681 22.54 -20.59 23.15
C ASN A 681 23.29 -20.24 24.43
N PRO A 682 23.01 -19.10 25.07
CA PRO A 682 23.75 -18.61 26.23
C PRO A 682 23.62 -19.48 27.47
N TYR A 683 22.58 -20.30 27.59
CA TYR A 683 22.43 -21.23 28.72
C TYR A 683 23.22 -22.53 28.53
N LEU A 684 23.29 -22.99 27.28
CA LEU A 684 24.06 -24.16 26.91
C LEU A 684 25.57 -23.87 27.01
N ASP A 685 25.98 -22.64 26.76
CA ASP A 685 27.38 -22.22 26.82
C ASP A 685 27.92 -22.12 28.27
N GLU A 686 27.04 -22.01 29.27
CA GLU A 686 27.40 -21.92 30.70
C GLU A 686 27.52 -23.29 31.36
N VAL A 687 27.19 -24.38 30.68
CA VAL A 687 27.31 -25.73 31.20
C VAL A 687 28.45 -26.51 30.55
N PRO A 688 29.04 -27.51 31.22
CA PRO A 688 29.95 -28.44 30.54
C PRO A 688 29.26 -29.16 29.40
N TRP A 689 29.90 -29.21 28.22
CA TRP A 689 29.37 -29.95 27.07
C TRP A 689 29.66 -31.45 27.25
N THR A 690 28.94 -32.04 28.17
CA THR A 690 28.93 -33.50 28.43
C THR A 690 27.49 -33.99 28.46
N THR A 691 27.27 -35.22 28.00
CA THR A 691 25.91 -35.82 27.99
C THR A 691 25.36 -35.88 29.42
N GLY A 692 24.09 -35.58 29.55
CA GLY A 692 23.40 -35.56 30.82
C GLY A 692 22.71 -34.27 31.15
N ALA A 693 22.24 -34.16 32.37
CA ALA A 693 21.41 -33.05 32.84
C ALA A 693 22.21 -32.05 33.67
N HIS A 694 22.10 -30.78 33.36
CA HIS A 694 22.72 -29.69 34.09
C HIS A 694 21.64 -28.70 34.54
N THR A 695 21.82 -28.09 35.70
CA THR A 695 20.88 -27.08 36.22
C THR A 695 21.62 -25.81 36.59
N LEU A 696 21.14 -24.68 36.12
CA LEU A 696 21.64 -23.34 36.40
C LEU A 696 20.55 -22.50 37.07
N GLN A 697 20.93 -21.52 37.87
CA GLN A 697 20.04 -20.45 38.31
C GLN A 697 20.51 -19.13 37.73
N LYS A 698 19.65 -18.46 36.98
CA LYS A 698 19.97 -17.19 36.33
C LYS A 698 18.75 -16.29 36.32
N ASN A 699 18.91 -15.02 36.72
CA ASN A 699 17.84 -14.03 36.75
C ASN A 699 16.56 -14.51 37.46
N ASN A 700 16.68 -15.13 38.61
CA ASN A 700 15.61 -15.76 39.40
C ASN A 700 14.82 -16.86 38.65
N ARG A 701 15.41 -17.46 37.63
CA ARG A 701 14.82 -18.57 36.86
C ARG A 701 15.68 -19.82 37.01
N VAL A 702 15.06 -20.97 36.87
CA VAL A 702 15.74 -22.27 36.87
C VAL A 702 15.89 -22.70 35.40
N ILE A 703 17.14 -22.87 34.99
CA ILE A 703 17.48 -23.33 33.64
C ILE A 703 17.93 -24.79 33.75
N TYR A 704 17.20 -25.69 33.12
CA TYR A 704 17.57 -27.09 33.07
C TYR A 704 17.96 -27.46 31.64
N VAL A 705 19.19 -27.86 31.46
CA VAL A 705 19.79 -28.25 30.17
C VAL A 705 19.99 -29.75 30.19
N ASN A 706 19.35 -30.47 29.29
CA ASN A 706 19.58 -31.90 29.11
C ASN A 706 20.28 -32.13 27.76
N ILE A 707 21.56 -32.48 27.80
CA ILE A 707 22.39 -32.76 26.63
C ILE A 707 22.26 -34.23 26.27
N ALA A 708 21.65 -34.51 25.12
CA ALA A 708 21.46 -35.89 24.65
C ALA A 708 22.70 -36.44 23.98
N SER A 709 23.45 -35.63 23.24
CA SER A 709 24.72 -36.02 22.61
C SER A 709 25.62 -34.81 22.38
N VAL A 710 26.93 -35.09 22.32
CA VAL A 710 27.96 -34.11 21.97
C VAL A 710 28.74 -34.65 20.76
N GLU A 711 28.72 -33.90 19.69
CA GLU A 711 29.46 -34.20 18.47
C GLU A 711 30.79 -33.43 18.47
N GLN A 712 31.88 -34.12 18.17
CA GLN A 712 33.18 -33.48 17.98
C GLN A 712 33.26 -32.69 16.69
N PRO A 713 34.14 -31.69 16.58
CA PRO A 713 34.36 -30.97 15.32
C PRO A 713 34.63 -31.93 14.16
N ARG A 714 33.98 -31.69 13.04
CA ARG A 714 34.15 -32.46 11.81
C ARG A 714 33.89 -31.62 10.57
N PRO A 715 34.43 -32.01 9.41
CA PRO A 715 34.04 -31.44 8.15
C PRO A 715 32.52 -31.57 7.94
N LYS A 716 31.90 -30.52 7.38
CA LYS A 716 30.53 -30.59 6.89
C LYS A 716 30.49 -31.46 5.65
N THR A 717 29.40 -32.16 5.45
CA THR A 717 29.11 -32.77 4.13
C THR A 717 28.73 -31.68 3.13
N PHE A 718 28.73 -31.97 1.85
CA PHE A 718 28.27 -31.06 0.80
C PHE A 718 26.83 -30.57 1.09
N GLU A 719 25.95 -31.48 1.48
CA GLU A 719 24.54 -31.17 1.76
C GLU A 719 24.39 -30.25 2.99
N GLU A 720 25.19 -30.48 4.04
CA GLU A 720 25.21 -29.62 5.23
C GLU A 720 25.79 -28.22 4.95
N ALA A 721 26.73 -28.14 4.01
CA ALA A 721 27.39 -26.88 3.65
C ALA A 721 26.74 -26.20 2.43
N ARG A 722 25.72 -26.81 1.79
CA ARG A 722 25.21 -26.41 0.47
C ARG A 722 24.93 -24.91 0.33
N GLY A 723 24.29 -24.30 1.32
CA GLY A 723 23.99 -22.86 1.27
C GLY A 723 25.26 -21.99 1.26
N LEU A 724 26.25 -22.35 2.08
CA LEU A 724 27.56 -21.66 2.14
C LEU A 724 28.34 -21.89 0.84
N VAL A 725 28.35 -23.14 0.36
CA VAL A 725 29.05 -23.51 -0.88
C VAL A 725 28.47 -22.77 -2.08
N VAL A 726 27.15 -22.66 -2.18
CA VAL A 726 26.51 -21.92 -3.28
C VAL A 726 26.92 -20.45 -3.26
N ALA A 727 26.94 -19.80 -2.09
CA ALA A 727 27.34 -18.41 -1.95
C ALA A 727 28.83 -18.20 -2.34
N ASP A 728 29.71 -19.07 -1.83
CA ASP A 728 31.14 -19.00 -2.16
C ASP A 728 31.40 -19.34 -3.64
N TYR A 729 30.64 -20.28 -4.20
CA TYR A 729 30.73 -20.67 -5.61
C TYR A 729 30.24 -19.54 -6.52
N GLN A 730 29.23 -18.76 -6.13
CA GLN A 730 28.85 -17.55 -6.86
C GLN A 730 30.01 -16.57 -6.95
N ASN A 731 30.68 -16.29 -5.83
CA ASN A 731 31.85 -15.41 -5.80
C ASN A 731 33.00 -15.95 -6.69
N PHE A 732 33.20 -17.26 -6.67
CA PHE A 732 34.21 -17.90 -7.52
C PHE A 732 33.86 -17.76 -9.00
N LEU A 733 32.63 -18.06 -9.39
CA LEU A 733 32.15 -17.95 -10.77
C LEU A 733 32.25 -16.49 -11.27
N GLU A 734 31.84 -15.52 -10.45
CA GLU A 734 31.93 -14.12 -10.79
C GLU A 734 33.38 -13.67 -11.01
N LYS A 735 34.28 -14.08 -10.11
CA LYS A 735 35.70 -13.77 -10.24
C LYS A 735 36.30 -14.38 -11.50
N GLN A 736 36.04 -15.67 -11.74
CA GLN A 736 36.50 -16.38 -12.94
C GLN A 736 36.00 -15.68 -14.20
N TRP A 737 34.73 -15.35 -14.25
CA TRP A 737 34.13 -14.64 -15.35
C TRP A 737 34.74 -13.28 -15.61
N VAL A 738 34.93 -12.46 -14.57
CA VAL A 738 35.58 -11.15 -14.69
C VAL A 738 37.03 -11.29 -15.17
N ASP A 739 37.78 -12.27 -14.67
CA ASP A 739 39.16 -12.54 -15.09
C ASP A 739 39.22 -12.93 -16.58
N GLU A 740 38.26 -13.69 -17.09
CA GLU A 740 38.12 -14.03 -18.50
C GLU A 740 37.79 -12.77 -19.34
N LEU A 741 36.88 -11.95 -18.90
CA LEU A 741 36.51 -10.69 -19.55
C LEU A 741 37.69 -9.72 -19.65
N LYS A 742 38.51 -9.61 -18.60
CA LYS A 742 39.73 -8.77 -18.58
C LYS A 742 40.81 -9.27 -19.56
N LYS A 743 40.88 -10.56 -19.78
CA LYS A 743 41.79 -11.14 -20.81
C LYS A 743 41.34 -10.79 -22.23
N GLN A 744 40.03 -10.81 -22.46
CA GLN A 744 39.45 -10.48 -23.77
C GLN A 744 39.41 -9.00 -24.05
N ASN A 745 39.20 -8.18 -23.03
CA ASN A 745 39.05 -6.74 -23.12
C ASN A 745 40.05 -6.06 -22.14
N PRO A 746 41.29 -5.73 -22.60
CA PRO A 746 42.29 -5.10 -21.77
C PRO A 746 41.78 -3.80 -21.16
N VAL A 747 42.04 -3.60 -19.86
CA VAL A 747 41.67 -2.41 -19.09
C VAL A 747 42.89 -1.50 -18.99
N VAL A 748 42.77 -0.25 -19.47
CA VAL A 748 43.80 0.73 -19.40
C VAL A 748 43.31 1.93 -18.59
N ILE A 749 43.87 2.12 -17.39
CA ILE A 749 43.56 3.22 -16.49
C ILE A 749 44.43 4.43 -16.82
N ASN A 750 43.84 5.60 -16.91
CA ASN A 750 44.52 6.86 -17.04
C ASN A 750 44.93 7.42 -15.67
N GLU A 751 46.11 7.08 -15.24
CA GLU A 751 46.62 7.43 -13.90
C GLU A 751 46.69 8.96 -13.66
N GLU A 752 46.85 9.78 -14.71
CA GLU A 752 46.86 11.24 -14.61
C GLU A 752 45.47 11.75 -14.23
N GLU A 753 44.41 11.22 -14.85
CA GLU A 753 43.04 11.60 -14.56
C GLU A 753 42.58 11.12 -13.18
N VAL A 754 43.01 9.93 -12.75
CA VAL A 754 42.76 9.44 -11.39
C VAL A 754 43.34 10.38 -10.35
N ARG A 755 44.58 10.84 -10.55
CA ARG A 755 45.24 11.84 -9.65
C ARG A 755 44.51 13.16 -9.63
N LYS A 756 44.04 13.66 -10.78
CA LYS A 756 43.27 14.91 -10.87
C LYS A 756 41.97 14.82 -10.11
N MET A 757 41.30 13.69 -10.14
CA MET A 757 40.06 13.47 -9.37
C MET A 757 40.27 13.46 -7.86
N LEU A 758 41.45 13.07 -7.41
CA LEU A 758 41.82 13.11 -5.98
C LEU A 758 42.15 14.54 -5.49
N GLY A 759 42.07 15.54 -6.36
CA GLY A 759 42.42 16.90 -5.99
C GLY A 759 43.92 17.11 -5.72
N ALA A 760 44.76 16.17 -6.15
CA ALA A 760 46.18 16.37 -6.14
C ALA A 760 46.52 17.50 -7.14
N LYS A 761 46.91 18.68 -6.58
CA LYS A 761 47.40 19.81 -7.31
C LYS A 761 48.72 19.51 -8.03
#